data_4a29fde0fd70a3649752de63800ba861
#
_entry.id   4a29fde0fd70a3649752de63800ba861
#
_cell.length_a   1.000
_cell.length_b   1.000
_cell.length_c   1.000
_cell.angle_alpha   90.00
_cell.angle_beta   90.00
_cell.angle_gamma   90.00
#
_symmetry.space_group_name_H-M   'P 1'
#
loop_
_entity.id
_entity.type
_entity.pdbx_description
1 polymer ?
#
loop_
_entity_poly.entity_id
_entity_poly.type
_entity_poly.pdbx_seq_one_letter_code
_entity_poly.pdbx_strand_id
1 'polypeptide(L)'
;MCVFKPHLAVFDAQGQASESKAGDSEVYQREMYEPSGRLRSLLRLEPLRMIVYLTLLAIQSRTLDAGDWPMWRKDELRSAVTDEVLPETLSLLWRRDLPALTPAYRNARLHFDRGYEPVVLEKRLFVASSHNDSLTAMDTETGKVLWRLYAGGPIRFAPVVGDGKVWFGSDDGVVYCVNASDGKVLWTLRAVPSKRMLLGNGRLISVWPIRGGPVLRDGRLYFAAGVWSFEGVFVYCVEAESGKVIWRNDRAGYIYGKHPHNAEAFGGLTPQGYLVINGDDLIVPCGSALPATFDLKSGRLNDFSLPAPGRDPGGWFASVLRSEDGQNLRRGTLTLDSEVNQDRHEDRQIKNTGTPGARNSVRIQDKTIRFADGFRNVKGTIHSMLAADGKAFVVTLDGSIHCFGDSTAEPAIYERKKYEISKPESLPDGLKQALDHSGRNGFTAIVGNPSSPFLESFAGHTELHVLAFHTDETQCGKIRGQLDDLDLYGTRISVLHGDGSNLPPYIARLIYWTDGSPDQEACKTLFRSVRPYGGRLCFTAKNRPGINLGDLPGAELRHAAGFVSIVRAGALPGATDYLGDWAKSRDALVKAPLGVLWFDDTVGLFKRSPQPRILNGVMASHKKRWIEDFDKRAGGKDYRLTPAIYTDVYTGTVLGESDTEDVRKVLPKPDLEEVQPSQYRPPSQIDHWAPDAPQPGTRVNPLNGKEEPRRFPKSYGCDGGFDYGNLFTMRSGTAAFYDKTQESGTINISGPRSGCTNSVIPANGVLNIPYFYEGCTCSYPLPTALALVSMPQTFEQWASW
;
A
#
# COMPACT_ATOMS: atom_id res chain seq x y z
N MET A 1 24.67 0.78 -18.64
CA MET A 1 24.59 -0.29 -19.65
C MET A 1 25.27 -1.52 -19.09
N CYS A 2 24.52 -2.42 -18.47
CA CYS A 2 24.98 -3.77 -18.15
C CYS A 2 23.93 -4.72 -18.71
N VAL A 3 24.32 -5.41 -19.77
CA VAL A 3 23.50 -6.41 -20.46
C VAL A 3 23.67 -7.72 -19.70
N PHE A 4 22.61 -8.20 -19.07
CA PHE A 4 22.55 -9.59 -18.59
C PHE A 4 22.08 -10.48 -19.73
N LYS A 5 22.92 -11.43 -20.13
CA LYS A 5 22.53 -12.52 -21.01
C LYS A 5 21.85 -13.62 -20.17
N PRO A 6 20.71 -14.15 -20.59
CA PRO A 6 20.13 -15.33 -19.94
C PRO A 6 20.91 -16.58 -20.38
N HIS A 7 21.29 -17.43 -19.44
CA HIS A 7 21.70 -18.81 -19.70
C HIS A 7 20.44 -19.64 -19.98
N LEU A 8 20.27 -20.03 -21.23
CA LEU A 8 19.34 -21.09 -21.63
C LEU A 8 19.94 -22.44 -21.21
N ALA A 9 19.22 -23.19 -20.38
CA ALA A 9 19.41 -24.59 -20.24
C ALA A 9 18.68 -25.30 -21.41
N VAL A 10 19.42 -26.00 -22.23
CA VAL A 10 18.89 -26.82 -23.34
C VAL A 10 18.48 -28.16 -22.75
N PHE A 11 17.19 -28.47 -22.78
CA PHE A 11 16.70 -29.86 -22.59
C PHE A 11 16.54 -30.51 -23.94
N ASP A 12 16.90 -31.85 -24.00
CA ASP A 12 16.72 -32.63 -25.21
C ASP A 12 15.25 -33.01 -25.43
N ALA A 13 14.95 -33.46 -26.63
CA ALA A 13 13.59 -33.64 -27.12
C ALA A 13 12.82 -34.82 -26.49
N GLN A 14 13.27 -35.42 -25.41
CA GLN A 14 12.64 -36.64 -24.85
C GLN A 14 12.42 -36.66 -23.34
N GLY A 15 12.78 -35.61 -22.61
CA GLY A 15 12.29 -35.40 -21.22
C GLY A 15 12.64 -36.53 -20.22
N GLN A 16 13.75 -37.20 -20.33
CA GLN A 16 14.16 -38.21 -19.36
C GLN A 16 15.49 -37.86 -18.70
N ALA A 17 15.51 -37.89 -17.37
CA ALA A 17 16.71 -37.85 -16.56
C ALA A 17 17.44 -39.17 -16.64
N SER A 18 18.71 -39.18 -17.06
CA SER A 18 19.56 -40.34 -17.04
C SER A 18 20.27 -40.49 -15.70
N GLU A 19 19.95 -41.56 -14.98
CA GLU A 19 20.74 -42.07 -13.87
C GLU A 19 22.05 -42.67 -14.40
N SER A 20 23.17 -42.18 -13.90
CA SER A 20 24.45 -42.89 -14.09
C SER A 20 24.80 -43.66 -12.81
N LYS A 21 24.98 -44.95 -13.00
CA LYS A 21 25.35 -45.96 -11.99
C LYS A 21 26.74 -45.72 -11.41
N ALA A 22 26.83 -46.03 -10.14
CA ALA A 22 28.07 -46.22 -9.40
C ALA A 22 28.96 -47.35 -9.98
N GLY A 23 30.23 -47.11 -9.96
CA GLY A 23 31.27 -48.10 -10.25
C GLY A 23 32.60 -47.74 -9.61
N ASP A 24 32.93 -48.51 -8.62
CA ASP A 24 34.23 -48.95 -8.14
C ASP A 24 35.28 -47.99 -7.57
N SER A 25 35.47 -48.23 -6.32
CA SER A 25 36.63 -48.19 -5.43
C SER A 25 38.01 -48.11 -6.04
N GLU A 26 38.83 -47.16 -5.60
CA GLU A 26 40.26 -47.43 -5.37
C GLU A 26 40.77 -46.70 -4.12
N VAL A 27 41.43 -47.47 -3.33
CA VAL A 27 42.13 -47.19 -2.07
C VAL A 27 43.40 -46.36 -2.37
N TYR A 28 43.56 -45.23 -1.68
CA TYR A 28 44.89 -44.65 -1.55
C TYR A 28 45.25 -44.45 -0.08
N GLN A 29 46.40 -45.03 0.23
CA GLN A 29 47.04 -45.15 1.52
C GLN A 29 47.47 -43.78 2.09
N ARG A 30 47.40 -43.70 3.41
CA ARG A 30 48.03 -42.68 4.25
C ARG A 30 49.56 -42.85 4.17
N GLU A 31 50.22 -41.80 3.72
CA GLU A 31 51.59 -41.56 4.13
C GLU A 31 51.65 -40.47 5.16
N MET A 32 52.14 -40.83 6.32
CA MET A 32 52.47 -39.89 7.43
C MET A 32 53.81 -39.20 7.09
N TYR A 33 53.78 -37.89 7.03
CA TYR A 33 54.96 -37.05 6.98
C TYR A 33 55.17 -36.42 8.36
N GLU A 34 56.29 -36.81 9.01
CA GLU A 34 56.79 -36.09 10.22
C GLU A 34 57.37 -34.72 9.84
N PRO A 35 57.02 -33.65 10.57
CA PRO A 35 57.59 -32.35 10.30
C PRO A 35 58.92 -32.17 11.05
N SER A 36 59.96 -31.96 10.29
CA SER A 36 61.29 -31.59 10.75
C SER A 36 61.30 -30.22 11.49
N GLY A 37 62.04 -30.16 12.55
CA GLY A 37 62.08 -29.15 13.63
C GLY A 37 62.56 -27.71 13.30
N ARG A 38 61.79 -26.96 12.53
CA ARG A 38 62.02 -25.51 12.39
C ARG A 38 60.80 -24.61 12.63
N LEU A 39 59.76 -25.14 13.26
CA LEU A 39 58.53 -24.33 13.51
C LEU A 39 58.31 -23.93 14.98
N ARG A 40 59.33 -23.95 15.82
CA ARG A 40 59.17 -23.59 17.26
C ARG A 40 59.39 -22.13 17.59
N SER A 41 59.72 -21.23 16.65
CA SER A 41 59.98 -19.80 16.94
C SER A 41 58.85 -18.84 16.50
N LEU A 42 57.77 -19.30 15.85
CA LEU A 42 56.66 -18.46 15.38
C LEU A 42 55.38 -18.55 16.21
N LEU A 43 55.28 -19.51 17.14
CA LEU A 43 54.07 -19.77 17.94
C LEU A 43 54.00 -18.94 19.24
N ARG A 44 54.91 -17.98 19.51
CA ARG A 44 54.83 -17.13 20.71
C ARG A 44 54.18 -15.78 20.54
N LEU A 45 53.74 -15.41 19.34
CA LEU A 45 53.06 -14.11 19.09
C LEU A 45 51.59 -14.18 18.73
N GLU A 46 51.03 -15.37 18.59
CA GLU A 46 49.66 -15.61 18.17
C GLU A 46 48.61 -15.24 19.24
N PRO A 47 48.79 -15.54 20.56
CA PRO A 47 47.75 -15.18 21.53
C PRO A 47 47.54 -13.67 21.68
N LEU A 48 48.59 -12.85 21.48
CA LEU A 48 48.45 -11.41 21.57
C LEU A 48 47.70 -10.81 20.36
N ARG A 49 47.92 -11.37 19.17
CA ARG A 49 47.19 -10.98 17.96
C ARG A 49 45.73 -11.42 18.00
N MET A 50 45.46 -12.60 18.53
CA MET A 50 44.10 -13.10 18.70
C MET A 50 43.34 -12.31 19.79
N ILE A 51 44.01 -11.92 20.88
CA ILE A 51 43.44 -11.05 21.90
C ILE A 51 43.20 -9.63 21.35
N VAL A 52 44.10 -9.09 20.55
CA VAL A 52 43.91 -7.81 19.88
C VAL A 52 42.81 -7.88 18.81
N TYR A 53 42.72 -8.99 18.09
CA TYR A 53 41.62 -9.20 17.13
C TYR A 53 40.27 -9.41 17.82
N LEU A 54 40.22 -10.14 18.93
CA LEU A 54 39.05 -10.34 19.75
C LEU A 54 38.65 -9.08 20.51
N THR A 55 39.60 -8.26 20.95
CA THR A 55 39.33 -6.93 21.53
C THR A 55 38.93 -5.91 20.45
N LEU A 56 39.47 -5.97 19.26
CA LEU A 56 39.02 -5.14 18.13
C LEU A 56 37.64 -5.58 17.61
N LEU A 57 37.32 -6.88 17.63
CA LEU A 57 35.97 -7.39 17.33
C LEU A 57 34.97 -7.06 18.46
N ALA A 58 35.41 -7.07 19.71
CA ALA A 58 34.58 -6.63 20.84
C ALA A 58 34.36 -5.11 20.89
N ILE A 59 35.27 -4.33 20.29
CA ILE A 59 35.12 -2.87 20.17
C ILE A 59 34.19 -2.51 18.97
N GLN A 60 33.96 -3.42 18.03
CA GLN A 60 33.05 -3.19 16.89
C GLN A 60 31.60 -3.63 17.15
N SER A 61 31.32 -4.41 18.17
CA SER A 61 29.95 -4.56 18.66
C SER A 61 29.65 -3.41 19.62
N ARG A 62 29.33 -2.22 19.11
CA ARG A 62 28.59 -1.24 19.90
C ARG A 62 27.29 -1.94 20.30
N THR A 63 27.26 -2.42 21.53
CA THR A 63 25.99 -2.75 22.20
C THR A 63 25.13 -1.49 22.06
N LEU A 64 23.95 -1.63 21.52
CA LEU A 64 22.95 -0.57 21.58
C LEU A 64 22.90 -0.13 23.04
N ASP A 65 23.20 1.14 23.30
CA ASP A 65 23.17 1.70 24.64
C ASP A 65 21.77 1.51 25.21
N ALA A 66 21.70 1.28 26.52
CA ALA A 66 20.42 1.09 27.23
C ALA A 66 19.42 2.23 26.91
N GLY A 67 19.94 3.42 26.57
CA GLY A 67 19.22 4.63 26.24
C GLY A 67 18.53 4.66 24.86
N ASP A 68 18.83 3.74 23.95
CA ASP A 68 18.28 3.77 22.60
C ASP A 68 16.91 3.08 22.51
N TRP A 69 16.11 3.47 21.50
CA TRP A 69 14.85 2.80 21.10
C TRP A 69 14.89 2.60 19.57
N PRO A 70 15.66 1.57 19.10
CA PRO A 70 16.16 1.54 17.72
C PRO A 70 15.13 1.17 16.66
N MET A 71 13.97 0.69 17.05
CA MET A 71 12.91 0.32 16.12
C MET A 71 11.54 0.32 16.80
N TRP A 72 10.50 0.16 16.04
CA TRP A 72 9.15 0.10 16.59
C TRP A 72 9.05 -0.90 17.74
N ARG A 73 8.61 -0.42 18.92
CA ARG A 73 8.52 -1.19 20.15
C ARG A 73 9.84 -1.82 20.61
N LYS A 74 10.93 -1.09 20.46
CA LYS A 74 12.26 -1.33 21.00
C LYS A 74 13.10 -2.36 20.24
N ASP A 75 12.63 -3.57 20.00
CA ASP A 75 13.42 -4.70 19.53
C ASP A 75 12.73 -5.48 18.39
N GLU A 76 13.42 -6.46 17.84
CA GLU A 76 12.92 -7.30 16.74
C GLU A 76 11.72 -8.19 17.15
N LEU A 77 11.52 -8.41 18.45
CA LEU A 77 10.36 -9.10 19.01
C LEU A 77 9.18 -8.17 19.31
N ARG A 78 9.38 -6.85 19.14
CA ARG A 78 8.38 -5.82 19.43
C ARG A 78 7.91 -5.86 20.88
N SER A 79 8.82 -6.11 21.81
CA SER A 79 8.54 -6.34 23.21
C SER A 79 8.10 -5.08 23.98
N ALA A 80 8.56 -3.90 23.58
CA ALA A 80 8.47 -2.64 24.32
C ALA A 80 9.04 -2.74 25.73
N VAL A 81 10.09 -3.54 25.91
CA VAL A 81 10.82 -3.71 27.16
C VAL A 81 12.15 -3.00 27.07
N THR A 82 12.52 -2.26 28.09
CA THR A 82 13.78 -1.53 28.17
C THR A 82 14.35 -1.57 29.59
N ASP A 83 15.65 -1.49 29.71
CA ASP A 83 16.37 -1.31 30.97
C ASP A 83 16.62 0.17 31.28
N GLU A 84 15.99 1.08 30.51
CA GLU A 84 16.07 2.52 30.69
C GLU A 84 15.72 2.92 32.12
N VAL A 85 16.40 3.92 32.65
CA VAL A 85 16.10 4.48 33.97
C VAL A 85 15.46 5.85 33.79
N LEU A 86 14.19 5.94 34.14
CA LEU A 86 13.51 7.24 34.15
C LEU A 86 13.66 7.94 35.49
N PRO A 87 13.73 9.29 35.50
CA PRO A 87 13.67 10.08 36.72
C PRO A 87 12.43 9.78 37.57
N GLU A 88 12.54 9.92 38.89
CA GLU A 88 11.40 9.71 39.81
C GLU A 88 10.27 10.74 39.54
N THR A 89 10.66 11.96 39.14
CA THR A 89 9.72 13.02 38.77
C THR A 89 9.86 13.33 37.29
N LEU A 90 8.78 13.18 36.54
CA LEU A 90 8.73 13.49 35.13
C LEU A 90 8.01 14.82 34.90
N SER A 91 8.77 15.82 34.44
CA SER A 91 8.25 17.12 34.00
C SER A 91 8.23 17.20 32.47
N LEU A 92 7.29 17.95 31.90
CA LEU A 92 7.27 18.20 30.45
C LEU A 92 8.49 19.04 30.07
N LEU A 93 9.35 18.50 29.21
CA LEU A 93 10.53 19.20 28.66
C LEU A 93 10.12 20.00 27.41
N TRP A 94 9.42 19.36 26.53
CA TRP A 94 8.90 19.98 25.32
C TRP A 94 7.69 19.24 24.77
N ARG A 95 6.89 19.98 23.96
CA ARG A 95 5.80 19.46 23.14
C ARG A 95 5.99 19.96 21.71
N ARG A 96 5.80 19.08 20.75
CA ARG A 96 5.75 19.41 19.33
C ARG A 96 4.46 18.91 18.71
N ASP A 97 3.71 19.82 18.11
CA ASP A 97 2.46 19.52 17.43
C ASP A 97 2.73 19.31 15.94
N LEU A 98 2.56 18.07 15.48
CA LEU A 98 2.63 17.65 14.07
C LEU A 98 1.21 17.48 13.52
N PRO A 99 1.02 17.45 12.19
CA PRO A 99 -0.26 17.10 11.60
C PRO A 99 -0.75 15.72 12.06
N ALA A 100 -2.04 15.56 12.34
CA ALA A 100 -2.60 14.24 12.55
C ALA A 100 -2.42 13.38 11.30
N LEU A 101 -2.02 12.13 11.47
CA LEU A 101 -1.88 11.21 10.33
C LEU A 101 -3.24 10.69 9.90
N THR A 102 -3.44 10.63 8.59
CA THR A 102 -4.56 9.91 8.00
C THR A 102 -4.08 8.49 7.70
N PRO A 103 -4.65 7.46 8.34
CA PRO A 103 -4.25 6.08 8.06
C PRO A 103 -4.54 5.70 6.61
N ALA A 104 -3.74 4.79 6.07
CA ALA A 104 -3.92 4.28 4.71
C ALA A 104 -5.32 3.70 4.52
N TYR A 105 -5.84 3.02 5.52
CA TYR A 105 -7.17 2.43 5.48
C TYR A 105 -8.07 2.96 6.59
N ARG A 106 -9.36 3.09 6.29
CA ARG A 106 -10.40 3.42 7.29
C ARG A 106 -10.82 2.19 8.08
N ASN A 107 -10.71 1.00 7.46
CA ASN A 107 -11.01 -0.25 8.11
C ASN A 107 -10.02 -0.51 9.25
N ALA A 108 -10.52 -0.52 10.50
CA ALA A 108 -9.71 -0.72 11.70
C ALA A 108 -8.87 -2.01 11.68
N ARG A 109 -9.28 -3.01 10.91
CA ARG A 109 -8.56 -4.28 10.74
C ARG A 109 -7.26 -4.12 9.94
N LEU A 110 -7.11 -3.03 9.20
CA LEU A 110 -5.94 -2.74 8.37
C LEU A 110 -5.09 -1.61 8.94
N HIS A 111 -5.42 -1.07 10.12
CA HIS A 111 -4.68 0.03 10.71
C HIS A 111 -3.28 -0.38 11.16
N PHE A 112 -2.27 0.22 10.59
CA PHE A 112 -0.87 0.10 11.01
C PHE A 112 -0.18 1.46 11.16
N ASP A 113 -0.75 2.54 10.62
CA ASP A 113 -0.16 3.87 10.48
C ASP A 113 -1.08 5.00 11.03
N ARG A 114 -1.80 4.74 12.11
CA ARG A 114 -2.76 5.70 12.70
C ARG A 114 -2.11 6.92 13.37
N GLY A 115 -0.87 6.81 13.79
CA GLY A 115 -0.15 7.85 14.51
C GLY A 115 1.34 7.66 14.34
N TYR A 116 2.09 8.66 14.78
CA TYR A 116 3.54 8.62 14.72
C TYR A 116 4.12 7.55 15.64
N GLU A 117 5.13 6.85 15.17
CA GLU A 117 5.88 5.82 15.90
C GLU A 117 7.37 6.22 15.90
N PRO A 118 7.79 7.10 16.80
CA PRO A 118 9.17 7.54 16.87
C PRO A 118 10.14 6.43 17.29
N VAL A 119 11.40 6.59 16.87
CA VAL A 119 12.54 5.81 17.36
C VAL A 119 13.64 6.72 17.83
N VAL A 120 14.53 6.23 18.70
CA VAL A 120 15.61 7.02 19.29
C VAL A 120 16.93 6.31 19.07
N LEU A 121 17.92 7.06 18.62
CA LEU A 121 19.33 6.66 18.59
C LEU A 121 20.17 7.80 19.19
N GLU A 122 20.90 7.48 20.26
CA GLU A 122 21.65 8.47 21.03
C GLU A 122 20.71 9.61 21.51
N LYS A 123 21.00 10.85 21.13
CA LYS A 123 20.20 12.05 21.47
C LYS A 123 19.30 12.52 20.33
N ARG A 124 18.92 11.62 19.41
CA ARG A 124 18.11 11.95 18.24
C ARG A 124 16.83 11.13 18.20
N LEU A 125 15.70 11.82 18.12
CA LEU A 125 14.39 11.26 17.89
C LEU A 125 14.09 11.31 16.40
N PHE A 126 13.80 10.18 15.79
CA PHE A 126 13.45 10.08 14.36
C PHE A 126 11.96 9.80 14.21
N VAL A 127 11.30 10.61 13.39
CA VAL A 127 9.85 10.57 13.16
C VAL A 127 9.58 10.46 11.67
N ALA A 128 8.98 9.34 11.26
CA ALA A 128 8.47 9.15 9.91
C ALA A 128 7.06 9.70 9.77
N SER A 129 6.72 10.24 8.60
CA SER A 129 5.43 10.86 8.33
C SER A 129 4.87 10.42 6.98
N SER A 130 3.63 9.95 6.99
CA SER A 130 2.85 9.71 5.77
C SER A 130 2.06 10.94 5.32
N HIS A 131 2.01 11.99 6.14
CA HIS A 131 1.33 13.24 5.82
C HIS A 131 2.07 14.04 4.75
N ASN A 132 3.39 14.19 4.95
CA ASN A 132 4.29 14.97 4.09
C ASN A 132 5.49 14.16 3.57
N ASP A 133 5.38 12.84 3.53
CA ASP A 133 6.36 11.92 2.95
C ASP A 133 7.79 12.12 3.49
N SER A 134 7.91 12.47 4.78
CA SER A 134 9.19 12.88 5.36
C SER A 134 9.69 11.97 6.48
N LEU A 135 11.02 11.97 6.64
CA LEU A 135 11.72 11.53 7.85
C LEU A 135 12.36 12.74 8.51
N THR A 136 12.01 13.00 9.77
CA THR A 136 12.52 14.14 10.54
C THR A 136 13.34 13.65 11.73
N ALA A 137 14.55 14.17 11.90
CA ALA A 137 15.34 14.01 13.13
C ALA A 137 15.18 15.23 14.03
N MET A 138 14.98 14.97 15.31
CA MET A 138 14.81 15.98 16.35
C MET A 138 15.79 15.70 17.49
N ASP A 139 16.24 16.72 18.14
CA ASP A 139 17.02 16.62 19.36
C ASP A 139 16.11 16.19 20.53
N THR A 140 16.50 15.16 21.27
CA THR A 140 15.67 14.61 22.37
C THR A 140 15.52 15.56 23.54
N GLU A 141 16.52 16.41 23.80
CA GLU A 141 16.53 17.34 24.92
C GLU A 141 15.62 18.54 24.67
N THR A 142 15.69 19.08 23.46
CA THR A 142 15.07 20.36 23.14
C THR A 142 13.85 20.26 22.24
N GLY A 143 13.64 19.13 21.56
CA GLY A 143 12.58 18.95 20.56
C GLY A 143 12.84 19.74 19.25
N LYS A 144 14.00 20.36 19.07
CA LYS A 144 14.34 21.10 17.84
C LYS A 144 14.59 20.15 16.69
N VAL A 145 14.09 20.50 15.50
CA VAL A 145 14.39 19.77 14.27
C VAL A 145 15.86 19.97 13.92
N LEU A 146 16.58 18.88 13.74
CA LEU A 146 17.98 18.85 13.32
C LEU A 146 18.08 18.78 11.79
N TRP A 147 17.32 17.91 11.17
CA TRP A 147 17.21 17.77 9.73
C TRP A 147 15.89 17.12 9.32
N ARG A 148 15.54 17.27 8.04
CA ARG A 148 14.38 16.61 7.42
C ARG A 148 14.74 16.16 6.01
N LEU A 149 14.29 14.95 5.65
CA LEU A 149 14.41 14.35 4.32
C LEU A 149 13.02 14.01 3.80
N TYR A 150 12.78 14.20 2.51
CA TYR A 150 11.54 13.84 1.83
C TYR A 150 11.78 12.65 0.90
N ALA A 151 10.94 11.60 1.04
CA ALA A 151 10.89 10.47 0.12
C ALA A 151 10.01 10.78 -1.12
N GLY A 152 9.94 9.84 -2.05
CA GLY A 152 9.07 9.95 -3.23
C GLY A 152 7.61 9.58 -2.97
N GLY A 153 7.25 9.19 -1.74
CA GLY A 153 5.90 8.83 -1.32
C GLY A 153 5.81 8.65 0.20
N PRO A 154 4.63 8.32 0.74
CA PRO A 154 4.38 8.19 2.16
C PRO A 154 5.38 7.25 2.88
N ILE A 155 5.89 7.70 4.03
CA ILE A 155 6.67 6.87 4.94
C ILE A 155 5.74 6.47 6.09
N ARG A 156 5.22 5.24 6.05
CA ARG A 156 4.14 4.81 6.94
C ARG A 156 4.58 4.06 8.18
N PHE A 157 5.81 3.59 8.19
CA PHE A 157 6.36 2.80 9.28
C PHE A 157 7.45 3.55 10.02
N ALA A 158 7.58 3.24 11.31
CA ALA A 158 8.74 3.67 12.07
C ALA A 158 10.02 3.27 11.35
N PRO A 159 11.03 4.13 11.29
CA PRO A 159 12.34 3.74 10.81
C PRO A 159 13.01 2.75 11.77
N VAL A 160 14.09 2.14 11.31
CA VAL A 160 15.02 1.39 12.14
C VAL A 160 16.32 2.16 12.22
N VAL A 161 16.95 2.22 13.39
CA VAL A 161 18.18 2.97 13.60
C VAL A 161 19.27 2.10 14.25
N GLY A 162 20.52 2.37 13.94
CA GLY A 162 21.68 1.70 14.50
C GLY A 162 22.96 2.12 13.80
N ASP A 163 24.10 1.96 14.44
CA ASP A 163 25.43 2.24 13.85
C ASP A 163 25.53 3.58 13.11
N GLY A 164 24.91 4.63 13.67
CA GLY A 164 24.87 5.97 13.08
C GLY A 164 24.05 6.11 11.79
N LYS A 165 23.17 5.14 11.49
CA LYS A 165 22.35 5.09 10.29
C LYS A 165 20.87 4.96 10.62
N VAL A 166 20.03 5.35 9.66
CA VAL A 166 18.57 5.20 9.71
C VAL A 166 18.09 4.52 8.44
N TRP A 167 17.28 3.47 8.58
CA TRP A 167 16.67 2.74 7.46
C TRP A 167 15.16 2.86 7.52
N PHE A 168 14.54 3.12 6.37
CA PHE A 168 13.09 3.18 6.25
C PHE A 168 12.63 2.82 4.85
N GLY A 169 11.38 2.37 4.74
CA GLY A 169 10.71 2.11 3.46
C GLY A 169 9.63 3.14 3.18
N SER A 170 9.40 3.42 1.90
CA SER A 170 8.38 4.36 1.44
C SER A 170 7.40 3.69 0.47
N ASP A 171 6.20 4.27 0.36
CA ASP A 171 5.19 3.86 -0.62
C ASP A 171 5.62 4.10 -2.08
N ASP A 172 6.76 4.75 -2.33
CA ASP A 172 7.38 4.86 -3.66
C ASP A 172 8.10 3.58 -4.13
N GLY A 173 8.11 2.53 -3.29
CA GLY A 173 8.74 1.24 -3.58
C GLY A 173 10.26 1.24 -3.34
N VAL A 174 10.78 2.21 -2.60
CA VAL A 174 12.21 2.35 -2.29
C VAL A 174 12.46 2.18 -0.79
N VAL A 175 13.52 1.48 -0.47
CA VAL A 175 14.14 1.47 0.87
C VAL A 175 15.31 2.43 0.86
N TYR A 176 15.39 3.25 1.88
CA TYR A 176 16.41 4.26 2.07
C TYR A 176 17.28 3.92 3.27
N CYS A 177 18.59 4.19 3.15
CA CYS A 177 19.53 4.27 4.25
C CYS A 177 20.12 5.67 4.28
N VAL A 178 20.05 6.33 5.43
CA VAL A 178 20.58 7.69 5.59
C VAL A 178 21.48 7.78 6.82
N ASN A 179 22.38 8.75 6.81
CA ASN A 179 23.21 9.06 7.96
C ASN A 179 22.35 9.69 9.07
N ALA A 180 22.43 9.17 10.29
CA ALA A 180 21.62 9.63 11.42
C ALA A 180 21.93 11.08 11.85
N SER A 181 23.16 11.56 11.61
CA SER A 181 23.58 12.89 12.07
C SER A 181 23.07 14.03 11.20
N ASP A 182 22.98 13.84 9.87
CA ASP A 182 22.71 14.91 8.91
C ASP A 182 21.64 14.57 7.86
N GLY A 183 21.07 13.34 7.89
CA GLY A 183 20.03 12.88 6.97
C GLY A 183 20.52 12.61 5.55
N LYS A 184 21.83 12.63 5.29
CA LYS A 184 22.38 12.39 3.97
C LYS A 184 22.14 10.94 3.54
N VAL A 185 21.60 10.77 2.33
CA VAL A 185 21.36 9.44 1.75
C VAL A 185 22.69 8.73 1.51
N LEU A 186 22.86 7.56 2.12
CA LEU A 186 24.01 6.67 1.96
C LEU A 186 23.79 5.67 0.83
N TRP A 187 22.63 5.04 0.79
CA TRP A 187 22.20 4.17 -0.30
C TRP A 187 20.66 4.10 -0.40
N THR A 188 20.18 3.72 -1.57
CA THR A 188 18.78 3.41 -1.80
C THR A 188 18.67 2.09 -2.54
N LEU A 189 17.61 1.34 -2.24
CA LEU A 189 17.27 0.11 -2.96
C LEU A 189 15.84 0.21 -3.48
N ARG A 190 15.67 0.25 -4.80
CA ARG A 190 14.37 0.02 -5.41
C ARG A 190 14.06 -1.47 -5.34
N ALA A 191 13.28 -1.83 -4.34
CA ALA A 191 12.95 -3.24 -4.01
C ALA A 191 11.82 -3.81 -4.88
N VAL A 192 11.61 -3.25 -6.08
CA VAL A 192 10.44 -3.52 -6.91
C VAL A 192 10.82 -3.56 -8.39
N PRO A 193 10.04 -4.29 -9.22
CA PRO A 193 10.42 -4.56 -10.61
C PRO A 193 10.49 -3.34 -11.51
N SER A 194 9.62 -2.36 -11.34
CA SER A 194 9.55 -1.18 -12.19
C SER A 194 9.12 0.08 -11.43
N LYS A 195 9.07 1.21 -12.14
CA LYS A 195 8.57 2.49 -11.61
C LYS A 195 7.07 2.67 -11.83
N ARG A 196 6.31 1.60 -12.10
CA ARG A 196 4.87 1.68 -12.31
C ARG A 196 4.17 2.22 -11.07
N MET A 197 3.27 3.18 -11.28
CA MET A 197 2.52 3.86 -10.23
C MET A 197 1.03 3.52 -10.33
N LEU A 198 0.33 3.70 -9.23
CA LEU A 198 -1.13 3.63 -9.13
C LEU A 198 -1.64 4.63 -8.08
N LEU A 199 -2.94 4.83 -8.01
CA LEU A 199 -3.56 5.56 -6.90
C LEU A 199 -3.90 4.59 -5.78
N GLY A 200 -3.17 4.63 -4.69
CA GLY A 200 -3.42 3.80 -3.50
C GLY A 200 -3.76 4.65 -2.29
N ASN A 201 -4.94 4.41 -1.70
CA ASN A 201 -5.40 5.17 -0.53
C ASN A 201 -5.37 6.69 -0.76
N GLY A 202 -5.84 7.14 -1.93
CA GLY A 202 -5.90 8.56 -2.28
C GLY A 202 -4.55 9.23 -2.61
N ARG A 203 -3.47 8.46 -2.75
CA ARG A 203 -2.12 8.96 -3.05
C ARG A 203 -1.53 8.27 -4.28
N LEU A 204 -0.72 8.98 -5.05
CA LEU A 204 0.07 8.36 -6.10
C LEU A 204 1.26 7.63 -5.48
N ILE A 205 1.29 6.31 -5.60
CA ILE A 205 2.27 5.43 -4.97
C ILE A 205 2.78 4.38 -5.96
N SER A 206 3.83 3.67 -5.60
CA SER A 206 4.26 2.49 -6.36
C SER A 206 3.18 1.40 -6.33
N VAL A 207 3.06 0.61 -7.38
CA VAL A 207 2.26 -0.62 -7.38
C VAL A 207 2.72 -1.58 -6.27
N TRP A 208 4.00 -1.51 -5.90
CA TRP A 208 4.63 -2.30 -4.85
C TRP A 208 5.19 -1.40 -3.74
N PRO A 209 4.34 -0.78 -2.91
CA PRO A 209 4.80 0.05 -1.81
C PRO A 209 5.50 -0.80 -0.75
N ILE A 210 6.41 -0.21 0.04
CA ILE A 210 7.05 -0.91 1.15
C ILE A 210 6.07 -0.91 2.33
N ARG A 211 5.27 -1.98 2.42
CA ARG A 211 4.21 -2.14 3.42
C ARG A 211 4.51 -3.19 4.49
N GLY A 212 5.63 -3.92 4.38
CA GLY A 212 6.22 -4.68 5.47
C GLY A 212 7.25 -3.81 6.20
N GLY A 213 6.87 -3.30 7.40
CA GLY A 213 7.69 -2.40 8.20
C GLY A 213 9.03 -3.04 8.59
N PRO A 214 10.16 -2.33 8.43
CA PRO A 214 11.49 -2.91 8.54
C PRO A 214 11.82 -3.44 9.94
N VAL A 215 12.70 -4.44 9.99
CA VAL A 215 13.31 -4.97 11.20
C VAL A 215 14.79 -5.26 10.96
N LEU A 216 15.63 -4.92 11.94
CA LEU A 216 17.08 -5.10 11.89
C LEU A 216 17.52 -6.14 12.90
N ARG A 217 18.40 -7.05 12.46
CA ARG A 217 19.07 -8.02 13.34
C ARG A 217 20.43 -8.41 12.75
N ASP A 218 21.47 -8.37 13.57
CA ASP A 218 22.83 -8.81 13.21
C ASP A 218 23.34 -8.20 11.88
N GLY A 219 23.15 -6.89 11.69
CA GLY A 219 23.57 -6.18 10.48
C GLY A 219 22.76 -6.51 9.23
N ARG A 220 21.62 -7.16 9.37
CA ARG A 220 20.69 -7.52 8.29
C ARG A 220 19.36 -6.81 8.46
N LEU A 221 18.92 -6.17 7.38
CA LEU A 221 17.64 -5.50 7.31
C LEU A 221 16.64 -6.37 6.55
N TYR A 222 15.47 -6.59 7.16
CA TYR A 222 14.36 -7.34 6.58
C TYR A 222 13.17 -6.43 6.36
N PHE A 223 12.51 -6.54 5.22
CA PHE A 223 11.31 -5.76 4.87
C PHE A 223 10.50 -6.47 3.78
N ALA A 224 9.30 -5.97 3.48
CA ALA A 224 8.49 -6.50 2.38
C ALA A 224 7.88 -5.38 1.53
N ALA A 225 7.80 -5.64 0.21
CA ALA A 225 7.24 -4.75 -0.80
C ALA A 225 6.06 -5.43 -1.52
N GLY A 226 5.06 -4.63 -1.90
CA GLY A 226 3.85 -5.09 -2.56
C GLY A 226 2.73 -5.42 -1.59
N VAL A 227 1.49 -5.16 -2.03
CA VAL A 227 0.26 -5.44 -1.28
C VAL A 227 -0.73 -6.29 -2.05
N TRP A 228 -0.61 -6.31 -3.37
CA TRP A 228 -1.45 -7.10 -4.26
C TRP A 228 -0.70 -8.35 -4.68
N SER A 229 -1.10 -9.50 -4.15
CA SER A 229 -0.41 -10.76 -4.40
C SER A 229 -0.33 -11.11 -5.89
N PHE A 230 -1.34 -10.79 -6.68
CA PHE A 230 -1.36 -11.03 -8.13
C PHE A 230 -0.50 -10.05 -8.94
N GLU A 231 -0.08 -8.92 -8.36
CA GLU A 231 0.90 -7.99 -8.93
C GLU A 231 2.34 -8.35 -8.53
N GLY A 232 2.50 -9.25 -7.58
CA GLY A 232 3.78 -9.64 -7.00
C GLY A 232 4.00 -9.07 -5.61
N VAL A 233 4.64 -9.89 -4.78
CA VAL A 233 5.03 -9.57 -3.41
C VAL A 233 6.44 -10.04 -3.19
N PHE A 234 7.25 -9.20 -2.56
CA PHE A 234 8.67 -9.40 -2.39
C PHE A 234 9.06 -9.26 -0.92
N VAL A 235 9.63 -10.31 -0.33
CA VAL A 235 10.20 -10.27 1.02
C VAL A 235 11.71 -10.31 0.90
N TYR A 236 12.40 -9.43 1.59
CA TYR A 236 13.83 -9.21 1.45
C TYR A 236 14.59 -9.40 2.75
N CYS A 237 15.82 -9.87 2.61
CA CYS A 237 16.92 -9.66 3.55
C CYS A 237 18.08 -8.99 2.80
N VAL A 238 18.57 -7.89 3.33
CA VAL A 238 19.72 -7.16 2.76
C VAL A 238 20.78 -6.90 3.82
N GLU A 239 22.02 -6.72 3.41
CA GLU A 239 23.06 -6.16 4.27
C GLU A 239 22.67 -4.72 4.62
N ALA A 240 22.53 -4.41 5.90
CA ALA A 240 22.13 -3.07 6.34
C ALA A 240 23.14 -2.00 5.95
N GLU A 241 24.45 -2.33 5.93
CA GLU A 241 25.53 -1.41 5.57
C GLU A 241 25.47 -0.97 4.12
N SER A 242 25.23 -1.89 3.19
CA SER A 242 25.41 -1.67 1.74
C SER A 242 24.11 -1.70 0.93
N GLY A 243 23.02 -2.22 1.50
CA GLY A 243 21.77 -2.50 0.79
C GLY A 243 21.87 -3.71 -0.15
N LYS A 244 22.98 -4.47 -0.12
CA LYS A 244 23.16 -5.64 -0.96
C LYS A 244 22.18 -6.74 -0.56
N VAL A 245 21.46 -7.26 -1.55
CA VAL A 245 20.48 -8.33 -1.34
C VAL A 245 21.19 -9.64 -0.97
N ILE A 246 20.85 -10.17 0.20
CA ILE A 246 21.29 -11.48 0.68
C ILE A 246 20.34 -12.55 0.13
N TRP A 247 19.04 -12.36 0.32
CA TRP A 247 18.01 -13.18 -0.30
C TRP A 247 16.73 -12.37 -0.58
N ARG A 248 15.94 -12.83 -1.54
CA ARG A 248 14.63 -12.32 -1.90
C ARG A 248 13.67 -13.48 -2.10
N ASN A 249 12.53 -13.43 -1.44
CA ASN A 249 11.40 -14.30 -1.76
C ASN A 249 10.37 -13.51 -2.58
N ASP A 250 10.15 -13.95 -3.81
CA ASP A 250 9.19 -13.39 -4.77
C ASP A 250 8.14 -14.44 -5.21
N ARG A 251 8.00 -15.53 -4.45
CA ARG A 251 7.10 -16.65 -4.75
C ARG A 251 5.86 -16.72 -3.89
N ALA A 252 5.83 -15.97 -2.79
CA ALA A 252 4.77 -16.05 -1.79
C ALA A 252 3.47 -15.31 -2.17
N GLY A 253 3.43 -14.61 -3.30
CA GLY A 253 2.22 -13.94 -3.81
C GLY A 253 1.28 -14.85 -4.60
N TYR A 254 1.68 -16.09 -4.95
CA TYR A 254 0.90 -16.95 -5.83
C TYR A 254 0.80 -18.38 -5.32
N ILE A 255 -0.12 -18.60 -4.39
CA ILE A 255 -0.33 -19.86 -3.70
C ILE A 255 -1.77 -20.33 -3.94
N TYR A 256 -1.93 -21.58 -4.35
CA TYR A 256 -3.25 -22.18 -4.47
C TYR A 256 -3.67 -22.82 -3.14
N GLY A 257 -4.87 -22.49 -2.68
CA GLY A 257 -5.39 -23.01 -1.42
C GLY A 257 -6.82 -22.61 -1.13
N LYS A 258 -7.29 -22.99 0.04
CA LYS A 258 -8.66 -22.68 0.51
C LYS A 258 -8.73 -21.25 1.01
N HIS A 259 -9.69 -20.52 0.48
CA HIS A 259 -10.10 -19.20 0.92
C HIS A 259 -11.29 -19.27 1.88
N PRO A 260 -11.76 -18.13 2.44
CA PRO A 260 -12.98 -18.14 3.23
C PRO A 260 -14.13 -18.88 2.53
N HIS A 261 -14.91 -19.61 3.30
CA HIS A 261 -15.98 -20.50 2.83
C HIS A 261 -15.51 -21.78 2.10
N ASN A 262 -14.26 -22.21 2.31
CA ASN A 262 -13.67 -23.40 1.69
C ASN A 262 -13.57 -23.35 0.16
N ALA A 263 -13.68 -22.16 -0.42
CA ALA A 263 -13.50 -21.99 -1.85
C ALA A 263 -12.01 -22.05 -2.20
N GLU A 264 -11.63 -22.91 -3.11
CA GLU A 264 -10.25 -23.00 -3.60
C GLU A 264 -10.00 -21.95 -4.66
N ALA A 265 -8.90 -21.22 -4.51
CA ALA A 265 -8.49 -20.17 -5.42
C ALA A 265 -6.99 -19.90 -5.28
N PHE A 266 -6.41 -19.20 -6.26
CA PHE A 266 -5.10 -18.61 -6.09
C PHE A 266 -5.17 -17.36 -5.23
N GLY A 267 -4.16 -17.19 -4.39
CA GLY A 267 -3.96 -16.03 -3.55
C GLY A 267 -2.53 -15.98 -3.08
N GLY A 268 -2.22 -15.14 -2.12
CA GLY A 268 -0.88 -15.04 -1.57
C GLY A 268 -0.77 -14.00 -0.48
N LEU A 269 0.45 -13.73 -0.11
CA LEU A 269 0.77 -12.73 0.89
C LEU A 269 0.24 -11.36 0.47
N THR A 270 -0.10 -10.59 1.49
CA THR A 270 -0.46 -9.18 1.37
C THR A 270 0.25 -8.44 2.51
N PRO A 271 1.58 -8.25 2.42
CA PRO A 271 2.36 -7.66 3.51
C PRO A 271 1.82 -6.30 3.91
N GLN A 272 1.39 -6.18 5.15
CA GLN A 272 0.95 -4.92 5.76
C GLN A 272 1.14 -4.98 7.27
N GLY A 273 2.18 -4.34 7.77
CA GLY A 273 2.49 -4.28 9.19
C GLY A 273 3.97 -4.42 9.48
N TYR A 274 4.31 -4.28 10.76
CA TYR A 274 5.69 -4.40 11.22
C TYR A 274 6.14 -5.86 11.25
N LEU A 275 7.24 -6.16 10.57
CA LEU A 275 7.87 -7.47 10.60
C LEU A 275 8.38 -7.78 12.01
N VAL A 276 8.36 -9.06 12.39
CA VAL A 276 8.83 -9.55 13.70
C VAL A 276 9.82 -10.69 13.47
N ILE A 277 10.92 -10.69 14.19
CA ILE A 277 11.85 -11.83 14.21
C ILE A 277 11.69 -12.57 15.54
N ASN A 278 11.44 -13.86 15.47
CA ASN A 278 11.33 -14.73 16.64
C ASN A 278 12.17 -15.99 16.43
N GLY A 279 13.34 -16.04 17.08
CA GLY A 279 14.30 -17.11 16.83
C GLY A 279 14.83 -17.10 15.39
N ASP A 280 14.64 -18.19 14.66
CA ASP A 280 15.00 -18.33 13.24
C ASP A 280 13.82 -18.01 12.30
N ASP A 281 12.72 -17.50 12.82
CA ASP A 281 11.52 -17.17 12.04
C ASP A 281 11.37 -15.66 11.80
N LEU A 282 11.15 -15.28 10.54
CA LEU A 282 10.67 -13.94 10.16
C LEU A 282 9.16 -14.00 9.97
N ILE A 283 8.42 -13.26 10.78
CA ILE A 283 6.96 -13.17 10.75
C ILE A 283 6.55 -11.93 9.97
N VAL A 284 5.76 -12.11 8.91
CA VAL A 284 5.26 -11.06 8.03
C VAL A 284 3.76 -10.92 8.20
N PRO A 285 3.26 -9.82 8.78
CA PRO A 285 1.83 -9.54 8.86
C PRO A 285 1.20 -9.38 7.46
N CYS A 286 -0.01 -9.90 7.27
CA CYS A 286 -0.69 -9.96 5.99
C CYS A 286 -2.08 -9.29 6.01
N GLY A 287 -2.13 -8.02 6.38
CA GLY A 287 -3.37 -7.27 6.46
C GLY A 287 -4.39 -7.92 7.40
N SER A 288 -5.59 -8.20 6.92
CA SER A 288 -6.60 -8.90 7.73
C SER A 288 -6.54 -10.43 7.61
N ALA A 289 -5.52 -11.00 6.98
CA ALA A 289 -5.23 -12.43 6.96
C ALA A 289 -4.24 -12.83 8.05
N LEU A 290 -3.98 -14.13 8.18
CA LEU A 290 -2.96 -14.62 9.11
C LEU A 290 -1.56 -14.21 8.66
N PRO A 291 -0.62 -13.94 9.60
CA PRO A 291 0.76 -13.68 9.25
C PRO A 291 1.42 -14.90 8.58
N ALA A 292 2.34 -14.63 7.70
CA ALA A 292 3.23 -15.64 7.12
C ALA A 292 4.52 -15.77 7.94
N THR A 293 5.12 -16.96 7.92
CA THR A 293 6.40 -17.23 8.58
C THR A 293 7.43 -17.70 7.56
N PHE A 294 8.59 -17.06 7.57
CA PHE A 294 9.71 -17.38 6.70
C PHE A 294 10.92 -17.82 7.52
N ASP A 295 11.73 -18.73 6.96
CA ASP A 295 13.06 -19.02 7.47
C ASP A 295 13.95 -17.77 7.34
N LEU A 296 14.49 -17.32 8.46
CA LEU A 296 15.24 -16.07 8.54
C LEU A 296 16.53 -16.08 7.70
N LYS A 297 17.17 -17.25 7.54
CA LYS A 297 18.45 -17.37 6.86
C LYS A 297 18.31 -17.49 5.35
N SER A 298 17.30 -18.24 4.89
CA SER A 298 17.12 -18.56 3.47
C SER A 298 15.99 -17.79 2.79
N GLY A 299 15.08 -17.17 3.55
CA GLY A 299 13.89 -16.52 3.01
C GLY A 299 12.86 -17.51 2.46
N ARG A 300 12.96 -18.80 2.79
CA ARG A 300 11.98 -19.81 2.39
C ARG A 300 10.70 -19.61 3.21
N LEU A 301 9.55 -19.65 2.54
CA LEU A 301 8.25 -19.65 3.21
C LEU A 301 8.07 -20.96 3.98
N ASN A 302 7.93 -20.86 5.31
CA ASN A 302 7.73 -22.00 6.20
C ASN A 302 6.24 -22.29 6.44
N ASP A 303 5.46 -21.23 6.70
CA ASP A 303 4.03 -21.35 6.96
C ASP A 303 3.27 -20.12 6.42
N PHE A 304 2.20 -20.38 5.72
CA PHE A 304 1.19 -19.40 5.33
C PHE A 304 -0.13 -20.11 5.07
N SER A 305 -1.08 -19.87 5.93
CA SER A 305 -2.45 -20.28 5.67
C SER A 305 -3.18 -19.17 4.94
N LEU A 306 -3.63 -19.43 3.73
CA LEU A 306 -4.70 -18.66 3.14
C LEU A 306 -5.85 -18.60 4.14
N PRO A 307 -6.66 -17.51 4.17
CA PRO A 307 -7.58 -17.28 5.26
C PRO A 307 -8.41 -18.51 5.57
N ALA A 308 -8.44 -18.86 6.86
CA ALA A 308 -9.03 -20.10 7.36
C ALA A 308 -10.43 -20.36 6.84
N PRO A 309 -10.80 -21.64 6.64
CA PRO A 309 -12.16 -22.00 6.34
C PRO A 309 -13.10 -21.52 7.44
N GLY A 310 -14.25 -20.99 7.04
CA GLY A 310 -15.25 -20.52 7.97
C GLY A 310 -15.40 -19.00 8.03
N ARG A 311 -16.13 -18.54 9.01
CA ARG A 311 -16.42 -17.14 9.26
C ARG A 311 -15.53 -16.58 10.40
N ASP A 312 -14.44 -17.24 10.66
CA ASP A 312 -13.52 -16.72 11.65
C ASP A 312 -13.16 -15.28 11.27
N PRO A 313 -13.29 -14.37 12.22
CA PRO A 313 -12.77 -13.06 12.07
C PRO A 313 -11.25 -13.13 12.10
N GLY A 314 -10.66 -13.73 11.12
CA GLY A 314 -9.25 -13.54 10.84
C GLY A 314 -9.07 -12.04 10.95
N GLY A 315 -8.12 -11.53 11.30
CA GLY A 315 -8.11 -10.16 11.48
C GLY A 315 -7.02 -9.76 12.32
N TRP A 316 -6.04 -9.88 11.70
CA TRP A 316 -4.98 -9.64 12.44
C TRP A 316 -3.95 -8.93 11.68
N PHE A 317 -3.78 -8.20 11.74
CA PHE A 317 -3.28 -7.01 11.97
C PHE A 317 -1.80 -6.98 11.81
N ALA A 318 -1.48 -5.96 11.33
CA ALA A 318 -0.36 -5.12 11.40
C ALA A 318 0.50 -5.22 12.69
N SER A 319 0.09 -5.99 13.67
CA SER A 319 0.83 -6.12 14.91
C SER A 319 0.76 -7.56 15.45
N VAL A 320 1.86 -8.27 15.30
CA VAL A 320 2.16 -9.43 16.14
C VAL A 320 2.87 -8.89 17.37
N LEU A 321 2.30 -9.05 18.55
CA LEU A 321 2.85 -8.53 19.79
C LEU A 321 3.20 -9.66 20.73
N ARG A 322 4.24 -9.49 21.51
CA ARG A 322 4.53 -10.37 22.64
C ARG A 322 3.46 -10.22 23.72
N SER A 323 3.13 -11.33 24.37
CA SER A 323 2.30 -11.33 25.58
C SER A 323 2.96 -10.50 26.69
N GLU A 324 2.17 -10.03 27.66
CA GLU A 324 2.69 -9.24 28.79
C GLU A 324 3.73 -10.01 29.61
N ASP A 325 3.65 -11.34 29.64
CA ASP A 325 4.61 -12.24 30.30
C ASP A 325 5.89 -12.44 29.45
N GLY A 326 5.93 -11.91 28.23
CA GLY A 326 7.07 -12.03 27.33
C GLY A 326 7.28 -13.42 26.73
N GLN A 327 6.43 -14.40 27.03
CA GLN A 327 6.66 -15.81 26.65
C GLN A 327 5.97 -16.21 25.36
N ASN A 328 4.86 -15.56 25.00
CA ASN A 328 4.08 -15.93 23.83
C ASN A 328 3.88 -14.76 22.88
N LEU A 329 4.00 -15.03 21.59
CA LEU A 329 3.55 -14.09 20.59
C LEU A 329 2.03 -14.06 20.56
N ARG A 330 1.44 -12.93 20.92
CA ARG A 330 0.00 -12.71 20.77
C ARG A 330 -0.25 -12.00 19.45
N ARG A 331 -1.18 -12.54 18.73
CA ARG A 331 -1.78 -11.86 17.59
C ARG A 331 -2.77 -10.84 18.13
N GLY A 332 -2.81 -9.65 17.58
CA GLY A 332 -3.86 -8.70 17.87
C GLY A 332 -5.23 -9.37 17.61
N THR A 333 -6.09 -9.46 18.63
CA THR A 333 -7.43 -10.02 18.47
C THR A 333 -8.45 -8.91 18.26
N LEU A 334 -9.30 -9.07 17.24
CA LEU A 334 -10.55 -8.33 17.18
C LEU A 334 -11.59 -9.08 17.94
N THR A 335 -12.17 -8.45 18.93
CA THR A 335 -13.44 -8.89 19.45
C THR A 335 -14.55 -8.15 18.71
N LEU A 336 -15.56 -8.89 18.35
CA LEU A 336 -16.84 -8.33 17.95
C LEU A 336 -17.48 -7.76 19.20
N ASP A 337 -18.03 -6.55 19.13
CA ASP A 337 -18.80 -6.00 20.24
C ASP A 337 -20.00 -6.92 20.50
N SER A 338 -20.01 -7.55 21.67
CA SER A 338 -21.06 -8.50 22.03
C SER A 338 -22.41 -7.82 22.34
N GLU A 339 -22.40 -6.52 22.54
CA GLU A 339 -23.62 -5.74 22.76
C GLU A 339 -24.36 -5.38 21.47
N VAL A 340 -23.66 -5.40 20.33
CA VAL A 340 -24.32 -5.28 19.04
C VAL A 340 -24.85 -6.65 18.65
N ASN A 341 -26.04 -6.89 19.08
CA ASN A 341 -26.94 -7.96 18.82
C ASN A 341 -26.48 -9.01 17.80
N GLN A 342 -26.48 -10.27 18.23
CA GLN A 342 -26.08 -11.48 17.48
C GLN A 342 -26.80 -11.68 16.14
N ASP A 343 -27.77 -10.84 15.81
CA ASP A 343 -28.46 -10.87 14.55
C ASP A 343 -27.72 -10.10 13.46
N ARG A 344 -26.72 -10.77 13.04
CA ARG A 344 -26.35 -10.98 11.66
C ARG A 344 -25.85 -9.82 10.84
N HIS A 345 -26.01 -8.54 11.08
CA HIS A 345 -25.73 -7.81 9.87
C HIS A 345 -25.17 -6.39 9.90
N GLU A 346 -25.37 -5.53 10.85
CA GLU A 346 -25.23 -4.16 10.42
C GLU A 346 -24.19 -3.28 11.07
N ASP A 347 -24.03 -3.37 12.33
CA ASP A 347 -23.15 -2.48 13.05
C ASP A 347 -22.21 -3.25 13.98
N ARG A 348 -21.70 -4.36 13.51
CA ARG A 348 -20.58 -4.98 14.20
C ARG A 348 -19.41 -4.02 14.18
N GLN A 349 -19.40 -3.12 15.13
CA GLN A 349 -18.22 -2.33 15.42
C GLN A 349 -17.13 -3.31 15.84
N ILE A 350 -16.17 -3.43 14.99
CA ILE A 350 -15.01 -4.22 15.26
C ILE A 350 -14.16 -3.39 16.20
N LYS A 351 -14.24 -3.65 17.49
CA LYS A 351 -13.32 -3.08 18.47
C LYS A 351 -11.99 -3.81 18.33
N ASN A 352 -10.94 -3.07 18.10
CA ASN A 352 -9.59 -3.61 18.21
C ASN A 352 -9.29 -3.80 19.69
N THR A 353 -9.49 -5.02 20.19
CA THR A 353 -9.14 -5.43 21.55
C THR A 353 -7.73 -5.99 21.63
N GLY A 354 -6.97 -5.90 20.54
CA GLY A 354 -5.55 -6.15 20.61
C GLY A 354 -4.96 -5.29 21.71
N THR A 355 -4.70 -5.88 22.80
CA THR A 355 -4.28 -5.37 24.13
C THR A 355 -4.28 -3.83 24.15
N PRO A 356 -5.38 -3.16 24.58
CA PRO A 356 -5.44 -1.70 24.54
C PRO A 356 -4.29 -1.03 25.27
N GLY A 357 -3.65 -1.74 26.18
CA GLY A 357 -2.47 -1.29 26.88
C GLY A 357 -1.14 -1.45 26.14
N ALA A 358 -1.06 -2.27 25.08
CA ALA A 358 0.26 -2.62 24.53
C ALA A 358 0.95 -1.46 23.78
N ARG A 359 0.21 -0.48 23.23
CA ARG A 359 0.80 0.72 22.63
C ARG A 359 1.02 1.85 23.64
N ASN A 360 0.22 1.86 24.72
CA ASN A 360 0.19 2.91 25.73
C ASN A 360 0.94 2.50 27.01
N SER A 361 1.81 1.52 26.93
CA SER A 361 2.61 1.04 28.03
C SER A 361 4.00 0.65 27.57
N VAL A 362 4.96 0.91 28.43
CA VAL A 362 6.35 0.48 28.28
C VAL A 362 6.72 -0.28 29.55
N ARG A 363 7.38 -1.41 29.39
CA ARG A 363 7.95 -2.16 30.52
C ARG A 363 9.39 -1.70 30.74
N ILE A 364 9.62 -1.12 31.91
CA ILE A 364 10.95 -0.70 32.36
C ILE A 364 11.34 -1.63 33.49
N GLN A 365 12.37 -2.44 33.28
CA GLN A 365 12.77 -3.50 34.22
C GLN A 365 11.53 -4.35 34.59
N ASP A 366 11.18 -4.39 35.89
CA ASP A 366 10.04 -5.15 36.40
C ASP A 366 8.73 -4.32 36.45
N LYS A 367 8.77 -3.03 36.14
CA LYS A 367 7.59 -2.14 36.17
C LYS A 367 7.01 -1.91 34.79
N THR A 368 5.71 -2.10 34.66
CA THR A 368 4.98 -1.62 33.49
C THR A 368 4.50 -0.21 33.76
N ILE A 369 5.05 0.78 33.06
CA ILE A 369 4.56 2.16 33.10
C ILE A 369 3.42 2.29 32.11
N ARG A 370 2.25 2.63 32.59
CA ARG A 370 1.07 2.94 31.80
C ARG A 370 0.86 4.46 31.79
N PHE A 371 0.25 4.95 30.74
CA PHE A 371 -0.09 6.35 30.64
C PHE A 371 -0.84 6.89 31.88
N ALA A 372 -1.75 6.09 32.43
CA ALA A 372 -2.52 6.48 33.62
C ALA A 372 -1.66 6.83 34.85
N ASP A 373 -0.39 6.42 34.84
CA ASP A 373 0.46 6.44 36.03
C ASP A 373 1.23 7.77 36.27
N GLY A 374 1.08 8.81 35.41
CA GLY A 374 1.84 10.04 35.67
C GLY A 374 1.76 11.18 34.66
N PHE A 375 1.18 11.00 33.47
CA PHE A 375 1.23 12.02 32.42
C PHE A 375 -0.03 12.91 32.38
N ARG A 376 -0.30 13.61 33.47
CA ARG A 376 -1.58 14.32 33.72
C ARG A 376 -1.85 15.49 32.76
N ASN A 377 -0.84 15.99 32.05
CA ASN A 377 -0.94 17.18 31.20
C ASN A 377 -1.03 16.88 29.71
N VAL A 378 -1.07 15.63 29.31
CA VAL A 378 -1.23 15.25 27.89
C VAL A 378 -2.71 15.34 27.51
N LYS A 379 -3.02 16.20 26.56
CA LYS A 379 -4.36 16.30 25.96
C LYS A 379 -4.43 15.41 24.72
N GLY A 380 -5.60 14.86 24.44
CA GLY A 380 -5.82 14.01 23.26
C GLY A 380 -5.77 12.52 23.56
N THR A 381 -5.99 11.71 22.53
CA THR A 381 -5.97 10.25 22.63
C THR A 381 -4.54 9.73 22.41
N ILE A 382 -4.00 9.06 23.41
CA ILE A 382 -2.65 8.52 23.31
C ILE A 382 -2.61 7.38 22.34
N HIS A 383 -1.60 7.45 21.46
CA HIS A 383 -1.31 6.44 20.45
C HIS A 383 -0.19 5.50 20.87
N SER A 384 0.97 6.05 21.25
CA SER A 384 2.14 5.26 21.63
C SER A 384 2.98 5.95 22.69
N MET A 385 3.83 5.15 23.34
CA MET A 385 4.80 5.59 24.32
C MET A 385 6.11 4.85 24.14
N LEU A 386 7.21 5.53 24.44
CA LEU A 386 8.53 4.92 24.50
C LEU A 386 9.38 5.58 25.60
N ALA A 387 10.39 4.88 26.08
CA ALA A 387 11.35 5.38 27.05
C ALA A 387 12.78 5.19 26.52
N ALA A 388 13.52 6.28 26.39
CA ALA A 388 14.87 6.33 25.85
C ALA A 388 15.58 7.61 26.28
N ASP A 389 16.90 7.60 26.36
CA ASP A 389 17.76 8.74 26.70
C ASP A 389 17.33 9.44 28.00
N GLY A 390 16.99 8.65 29.05
CA GLY A 390 16.50 9.18 30.34
C GLY A 390 15.13 9.85 30.29
N LYS A 391 14.39 9.72 29.20
CA LYS A 391 13.15 10.45 28.91
C LYS A 391 12.01 9.52 28.53
N ALA A 392 10.77 9.96 28.81
CA ALA A 392 9.57 9.32 28.32
C ALA A 392 8.94 10.18 27.22
N PHE A 393 8.65 9.54 26.09
CA PHE A 393 7.97 10.18 24.96
C PHE A 393 6.54 9.63 24.83
N VAL A 394 5.58 10.53 24.72
CA VAL A 394 4.16 10.21 24.58
C VAL A 394 3.63 10.81 23.30
N VAL A 395 3.06 9.99 22.44
CA VAL A 395 2.52 10.40 21.15
C VAL A 395 1.01 10.27 21.15
N THR A 396 0.32 11.28 20.65
CA THR A 396 -1.13 11.31 20.57
C THR A 396 -1.64 11.16 19.12
N LEU A 397 -2.88 10.74 18.94
CA LEU A 397 -3.49 10.55 17.60
C LEU A 397 -3.71 11.87 16.86
N ASP A 398 -3.78 12.98 17.56
CA ASP A 398 -3.85 14.34 16.97
C ASP A 398 -2.49 14.84 16.48
N GLY A 399 -1.42 14.05 16.66
CA GLY A 399 -0.08 14.30 16.13
C GLY A 399 0.88 14.94 17.11
N SER A 400 0.50 15.17 18.38
CA SER A 400 1.40 15.79 19.34
C SER A 400 2.39 14.77 19.92
N ILE A 401 3.65 15.17 19.99
CA ILE A 401 4.71 14.44 20.67
C ILE A 401 5.11 15.23 21.92
N HIS A 402 5.01 14.57 23.07
CA HIS A 402 5.38 15.12 24.37
C HIS A 402 6.62 14.39 24.87
N CYS A 403 7.60 15.13 25.34
CA CYS A 403 8.81 14.59 25.96
C CYS A 403 8.85 14.98 27.44
N PHE A 404 9.04 14.00 28.31
CA PHE A 404 9.10 14.16 29.73
C PHE A 404 10.47 13.69 30.27
N GLY A 405 11.02 14.44 31.22
CA GLY A 405 12.29 14.14 31.87
C GLY A 405 12.44 14.91 33.15
N ASP A 406 13.66 14.95 33.70
CA ASP A 406 13.97 15.72 34.90
C ASP A 406 14.32 17.17 34.54
N SER A 407 13.40 18.09 34.82
CA SER A 407 13.64 19.53 34.64
C SER A 407 12.67 20.36 35.46
N THR A 408 13.16 21.49 35.95
CA THR A 408 12.37 22.54 36.58
C THR A 408 12.14 23.75 35.65
N ALA A 409 12.67 23.71 34.42
CA ALA A 409 12.53 24.76 33.43
C ALA A 409 11.14 24.77 32.79
N GLU A 410 10.72 25.91 32.26
CA GLU A 410 9.51 26.03 31.47
C GLU A 410 9.64 25.17 30.17
N PRO A 411 8.61 24.41 29.81
CA PRO A 411 8.67 23.54 28.64
C PRO A 411 8.71 24.31 27.34
N ALA A 412 9.50 23.83 26.37
CA ALA A 412 9.46 24.38 25.02
C ALA A 412 8.23 23.87 24.25
N ILE A 413 7.41 24.77 23.71
CA ILE A 413 6.21 24.42 22.96
C ILE A 413 6.37 24.82 21.50
N TYR A 414 6.27 23.83 20.61
CA TYR A 414 6.33 24.00 19.17
C TYR A 414 4.95 23.73 18.57
N GLU A 415 4.12 24.79 18.56
CA GLU A 415 2.79 24.71 17.97
C GLU A 415 2.86 24.62 16.45
N ARG A 416 1.96 23.84 15.86
CA ARG A 416 1.80 23.80 14.41
C ARG A 416 1.21 25.12 13.94
N LYS A 417 1.92 25.79 13.06
CA LYS A 417 1.39 26.95 12.36
C LYS A 417 0.42 26.46 11.29
N LYS A 418 -0.82 26.93 11.34
CA LYS A 418 -1.75 26.79 10.22
C LYS A 418 -1.40 27.86 9.20
N TYR A 419 -1.12 27.40 8.00
CA TYR A 419 -0.90 28.32 6.89
C TYR A 419 -2.25 28.59 6.20
N GLU A 420 -2.55 29.85 5.98
CA GLU A 420 -3.63 30.26 5.09
C GLU A 420 -2.98 30.69 3.78
N ILE A 421 -3.38 30.08 2.66
CA ILE A 421 -2.89 30.48 1.33
C ILE A 421 -3.17 31.97 1.18
N SER A 422 -2.14 32.80 1.19
CA SER A 422 -2.22 34.24 0.88
C SER A 422 -2.83 34.35 -0.53
N LYS A 423 -3.63 35.43 -0.78
CA LYS A 423 -4.34 35.59 -2.06
C LYS A 423 -3.51 35.11 -3.21
N PRO A 424 -3.94 34.05 -3.93
CA PRO A 424 -3.11 33.43 -4.95
C PRO A 424 -2.81 34.45 -6.07
N GLU A 425 -1.60 34.40 -6.62
CA GLU A 425 -1.28 35.13 -7.84
C GLU A 425 -2.28 34.76 -8.92
N SER A 426 -2.58 35.70 -9.79
CA SER A 426 -3.56 35.45 -10.86
C SER A 426 -3.00 34.43 -11.85
N LEU A 427 -3.64 33.26 -11.95
CA LEU A 427 -3.36 32.34 -13.06
C LEU A 427 -3.82 32.94 -14.40
N PRO A 428 -3.18 32.57 -15.52
CA PRO A 428 -3.65 32.95 -16.85
C PRO A 428 -5.11 32.53 -17.09
N ASP A 429 -5.91 33.40 -17.72
CA ASP A 429 -7.35 33.18 -17.88
C ASP A 429 -7.72 31.89 -18.61
N GLY A 430 -6.95 31.49 -19.63
CA GLY A 430 -7.18 30.22 -20.31
C GLY A 430 -6.92 28.99 -19.41
N LEU A 431 -6.00 29.09 -18.45
CA LEU A 431 -5.75 28.03 -17.50
C LEU A 431 -6.86 27.97 -16.45
N LYS A 432 -7.35 29.13 -15.98
CA LYS A 432 -8.52 29.19 -15.10
C LYS A 432 -9.75 28.56 -15.73
N GLN A 433 -10.04 28.91 -16.99
CA GLN A 433 -11.14 28.29 -17.75
C GLN A 433 -10.96 26.78 -17.88
N ALA A 434 -9.73 26.31 -18.08
CA ALA A 434 -9.45 24.87 -18.15
C ALA A 434 -9.71 24.19 -16.80
N LEU A 435 -9.36 24.82 -15.68
CA LEU A 435 -9.63 24.33 -14.34
C LEU A 435 -11.13 24.30 -14.03
N ASP A 436 -11.88 25.35 -14.36
CA ASP A 436 -13.32 25.43 -14.15
C ASP A 436 -14.07 24.29 -14.84
N HIS A 437 -13.58 23.84 -16.00
CA HIS A 437 -14.13 22.69 -16.72
C HIS A 437 -13.62 21.32 -16.24
N SER A 438 -12.66 21.30 -15.33
CA SER A 438 -12.03 20.05 -14.88
C SER A 438 -12.72 19.43 -13.65
N GLY A 439 -13.72 20.13 -13.07
CA GLY A 439 -14.40 19.72 -11.86
C GLY A 439 -13.58 20.01 -10.59
N ARG A 440 -14.10 19.59 -9.43
CA ARG A 440 -13.51 19.94 -8.13
C ARG A 440 -12.80 18.78 -7.44
N ASN A 441 -13.21 17.55 -7.70
CA ASN A 441 -12.68 16.38 -6.99
C ASN A 441 -11.86 15.51 -7.93
N GLY A 442 -10.70 15.03 -7.47
CA GLY A 442 -9.81 14.17 -8.24
C GLY A 442 -8.40 14.72 -8.35
N PHE A 443 -7.73 14.44 -9.45
CA PHE A 443 -6.31 14.73 -9.64
C PHE A 443 -6.07 15.61 -10.86
N THR A 444 -5.06 16.47 -10.74
CA THR A 444 -4.48 17.24 -11.83
C THR A 444 -2.97 17.02 -11.86
N ALA A 445 -2.36 17.07 -13.03
CA ALA A 445 -0.91 16.96 -13.15
C ALA A 445 -0.31 18.24 -13.72
N ILE A 446 0.86 18.62 -13.24
CA ILE A 446 1.67 19.73 -13.77
C ILE A 446 3.02 19.16 -14.13
N VAL A 447 3.40 19.29 -15.40
CA VAL A 447 4.60 18.72 -15.99
C VAL A 447 5.44 19.84 -16.61
N GLY A 448 6.77 19.74 -16.54
CA GLY A 448 7.67 20.73 -17.12
C GLY A 448 8.28 21.68 -16.09
N ASN A 449 8.75 21.12 -14.98
CA ASN A 449 9.56 21.81 -13.96
C ASN A 449 8.87 23.02 -13.28
N PRO A 450 7.68 22.85 -12.71
CA PRO A 450 6.96 23.95 -12.06
C PRO A 450 7.70 24.45 -10.81
N SER A 451 7.63 25.74 -10.54
CA SER A 451 8.16 26.35 -9.32
C SER A 451 7.18 26.26 -8.15
N SER A 452 7.70 26.36 -6.89
CA SER A 452 6.85 26.36 -5.69
C SER A 452 5.80 27.48 -5.67
N PRO A 453 6.11 28.75 -6.00
CA PRO A 453 5.11 29.81 -6.05
C PRO A 453 3.99 29.55 -7.07
N PHE A 454 4.33 28.97 -8.22
CA PHE A 454 3.33 28.58 -9.21
C PHE A 454 2.41 27.47 -8.68
N LEU A 455 2.99 26.46 -8.02
CA LEU A 455 2.23 25.35 -7.42
C LEU A 455 1.30 25.83 -6.30
N GLU A 456 1.78 26.73 -5.44
CA GLU A 456 0.97 27.38 -4.40
C GLU A 456 -0.21 28.13 -5.01
N SER A 457 0.06 28.99 -5.98
CA SER A 457 -0.97 29.74 -6.70
C SER A 457 -1.97 28.82 -7.39
N PHE A 458 -1.49 27.77 -8.06
CA PHE A 458 -2.35 26.80 -8.73
C PHE A 458 -3.28 26.08 -7.74
N ALA A 459 -2.74 25.61 -6.62
CA ALA A 459 -3.52 24.95 -5.58
C ALA A 459 -4.59 25.86 -4.94
N GLY A 460 -4.35 27.15 -4.91
CA GLY A 460 -5.32 28.15 -4.44
C GLY A 460 -6.52 28.34 -5.38
N HIS A 461 -6.41 27.92 -6.64
CA HIS A 461 -7.49 28.05 -7.64
C HIS A 461 -8.26 26.74 -7.89
N THR A 462 -7.87 25.63 -7.26
CA THR A 462 -8.53 24.35 -7.44
C THR A 462 -8.60 23.55 -6.15
N GLU A 463 -9.55 22.66 -6.04
CA GLU A 463 -9.64 21.65 -4.97
C GLU A 463 -8.99 20.30 -5.39
N LEU A 464 -8.60 20.16 -6.65
CA LEU A 464 -7.93 18.95 -7.15
C LEU A 464 -6.59 18.74 -6.43
N HIS A 465 -6.23 17.48 -6.21
CA HIS A 465 -4.89 17.12 -5.76
C HIS A 465 -3.89 17.29 -6.91
N VAL A 466 -2.83 18.06 -6.68
CA VAL A 466 -1.84 18.41 -7.69
C VAL A 466 -0.68 17.43 -7.67
N LEU A 467 -0.42 16.77 -8.79
CA LEU A 467 0.75 15.92 -9.04
C LEU A 467 1.76 16.72 -9.87
N ALA A 468 2.78 17.29 -9.22
CA ALA A 468 3.79 18.10 -9.89
C ALA A 468 5.02 17.25 -10.25
N PHE A 469 5.51 17.36 -11.48
CA PHE A 469 6.66 16.63 -11.98
C PHE A 469 7.82 17.56 -12.30
N HIS A 470 8.99 17.24 -11.76
CA HIS A 470 10.22 17.97 -11.98
C HIS A 470 11.35 16.99 -12.31
N THR A 471 12.15 17.31 -13.33
CA THR A 471 13.21 16.44 -13.84
C THR A 471 14.50 16.49 -13.00
N ASP A 472 14.66 17.48 -12.14
CA ASP A 472 15.79 17.62 -11.20
C ASP A 472 15.34 17.21 -9.79
N GLU A 473 15.93 16.13 -9.27
CA GLU A 473 15.60 15.58 -7.96
C GLU A 473 15.99 16.54 -6.81
N THR A 474 17.06 17.32 -6.98
CA THR A 474 17.47 18.31 -5.97
C THR A 474 16.44 19.42 -5.86
N GLN A 475 15.87 19.86 -6.97
CA GLN A 475 14.78 20.83 -6.97
C GLN A 475 13.49 20.24 -6.40
N CYS A 476 13.19 18.97 -6.67
CA CYS A 476 12.08 18.28 -5.99
C CYS A 476 12.20 18.42 -4.47
N GLY A 477 13.36 18.12 -3.89
CA GLY A 477 13.59 18.23 -2.46
C GLY A 477 13.37 19.65 -1.91
N LYS A 478 13.84 20.67 -2.61
CA LYS A 478 13.64 22.07 -2.23
C LYS A 478 12.15 22.48 -2.29
N ILE A 479 11.48 22.13 -3.39
CA ILE A 479 10.07 22.45 -3.59
C ILE A 479 9.20 21.75 -2.53
N ARG A 480 9.49 20.47 -2.20
CA ARG A 480 8.83 19.75 -1.12
C ARG A 480 8.95 20.49 0.20
N GLY A 481 10.18 20.93 0.56
CA GLY A 481 10.39 21.71 1.79
C GLY A 481 9.61 23.02 1.82
N GLN A 482 9.62 23.78 0.73
CA GLN A 482 8.87 25.05 0.63
C GLN A 482 7.36 24.83 0.74
N LEU A 483 6.81 23.78 0.12
CA LEU A 483 5.39 23.46 0.19
C LEU A 483 4.99 22.85 1.54
N ASP A 484 5.91 22.15 2.23
CA ASP A 484 5.69 21.61 3.56
C ASP A 484 5.60 22.75 4.60
N ASP A 485 6.43 23.78 4.47
CA ASP A 485 6.34 24.98 5.30
C ASP A 485 4.99 25.71 5.16
N LEU A 486 4.29 25.49 4.03
CA LEU A 486 2.95 26.01 3.74
C LEU A 486 1.82 25.01 4.06
N ASP A 487 2.15 23.84 4.64
CA ASP A 487 1.18 22.74 4.91
C ASP A 487 0.43 22.24 3.64
N LEU A 488 1.03 22.39 2.49
CA LEU A 488 0.49 21.99 1.19
C LEU A 488 1.04 20.66 0.69
N TYR A 489 2.30 20.34 1.06
CA TYR A 489 2.97 19.14 0.57
C TYR A 489 2.34 17.86 1.15
N GLY A 490 2.13 16.88 0.29
CA GLY A 490 1.57 15.58 0.64
C GLY A 490 0.05 15.57 0.66
N THR A 491 -0.61 16.59 1.19
CA THR A 491 -2.08 16.65 1.30
C THR A 491 -2.76 17.25 0.08
N ARG A 492 -2.19 18.32 -0.49
CA ARG A 492 -2.74 19.06 -1.64
C ARG A 492 -1.86 18.93 -2.87
N ILE A 493 -0.56 18.85 -2.67
CA ILE A 493 0.45 18.81 -3.73
C ILE A 493 1.42 17.67 -3.45
N SER A 494 1.62 16.79 -4.40
CA SER A 494 2.72 15.82 -4.43
C SER A 494 3.75 16.29 -5.46
N VAL A 495 5.03 16.28 -5.10
CA VAL A 495 6.13 16.64 -6.00
C VAL A 495 6.95 15.38 -6.31
N LEU A 496 7.03 15.03 -7.56
CA LEU A 496 7.58 13.78 -8.06
C LEU A 496 8.77 14.05 -8.99
N HIS A 497 9.81 13.25 -8.86
CA HIS A 497 10.93 13.28 -9.78
C HIS A 497 10.57 12.53 -11.08
N GLY A 498 10.66 13.21 -12.21
CA GLY A 498 10.39 12.66 -13.55
C GLY A 498 9.66 13.61 -14.46
N ASP A 499 9.18 13.08 -15.56
CA ASP A 499 8.53 13.79 -16.67
C ASP A 499 7.01 13.52 -16.80
N GLY A 500 6.43 12.81 -15.83
CA GLY A 500 5.02 12.40 -15.84
C GLY A 500 4.71 11.17 -16.69
N SER A 501 5.68 10.54 -17.33
CA SER A 501 5.49 9.35 -18.17
C SER A 501 4.97 8.13 -17.38
N ASN A 502 5.22 8.10 -16.07
CA ASN A 502 4.78 7.04 -15.17
C ASN A 502 3.37 7.25 -14.58
N LEU A 503 2.67 8.31 -14.98
CA LEU A 503 1.29 8.52 -14.55
C LEU A 503 0.41 7.34 -14.97
N PRO A 504 -0.44 6.83 -14.06
CA PRO A 504 -1.43 5.81 -14.41
C PRO A 504 -2.41 6.33 -15.48
N PRO A 505 -3.01 5.44 -16.29
CA PRO A 505 -3.96 5.89 -17.29
C PRO A 505 -5.22 6.51 -16.65
N TYR A 506 -5.82 7.47 -17.31
CA TYR A 506 -7.15 8.05 -17.03
C TYR A 506 -7.32 8.80 -15.71
N ILE A 507 -6.27 9.04 -14.92
CA ILE A 507 -6.40 9.62 -13.58
C ILE A 507 -6.52 11.15 -13.56
N ALA A 508 -5.98 11.85 -14.58
CA ALA A 508 -5.87 13.30 -14.54
C ALA A 508 -7.05 13.99 -15.25
N ARG A 509 -7.75 14.83 -14.51
CA ARG A 509 -8.79 15.71 -15.08
C ARG A 509 -8.20 16.83 -15.94
N LEU A 510 -7.03 17.32 -15.54
CA LEU A 510 -6.23 18.27 -16.30
C LEU A 510 -4.76 17.89 -16.17
N ILE A 511 -4.04 17.91 -17.27
CA ILE A 511 -2.58 17.90 -17.31
C ILE A 511 -2.13 19.23 -17.92
N TYR A 512 -1.34 20.00 -17.18
CA TYR A 512 -0.78 21.25 -17.67
C TYR A 512 0.73 21.11 -17.91
N TRP A 513 1.15 21.39 -19.14
CA TRP A 513 2.56 21.41 -19.51
C TRP A 513 3.08 22.85 -19.40
N THR A 514 4.05 23.08 -18.51
CA THR A 514 4.48 24.43 -18.15
C THR A 514 5.62 24.96 -19.00
N ASP A 515 6.51 24.13 -19.51
CA ASP A 515 7.77 24.56 -20.13
C ASP A 515 8.04 23.89 -21.47
N GLY A 516 8.39 24.70 -22.47
CA GLY A 516 8.70 24.21 -23.81
C GLY A 516 7.49 23.61 -24.53
N SER A 517 7.75 22.95 -25.67
CA SER A 517 6.74 22.26 -26.49
C SER A 517 7.04 20.75 -26.42
N PRO A 518 6.11 19.92 -25.89
CA PRO A 518 6.32 18.48 -25.88
C PRO A 518 6.29 17.93 -27.30
N ASP A 519 7.02 16.86 -27.54
CA ASP A 519 6.95 16.13 -28.79
C ASP A 519 5.69 15.23 -28.86
N GLN A 520 5.49 14.59 -30.00
CA GLN A 520 4.34 13.71 -30.24
C GLN A 520 4.27 12.56 -29.26
N GLU A 521 5.42 11.96 -28.88
CA GLU A 521 5.46 10.80 -27.99
C GLU A 521 5.16 11.17 -26.54
N ALA A 522 5.71 12.29 -26.05
CA ALA A 522 5.36 12.86 -24.75
C ALA A 522 3.85 13.16 -24.66
N CYS A 523 3.28 13.74 -25.73
CA CYS A 523 1.84 14.01 -25.80
C CYS A 523 1.00 12.73 -25.77
N LYS A 524 1.39 11.67 -26.51
CA LYS A 524 0.71 10.36 -26.46
C LYS A 524 0.76 9.78 -25.06
N THR A 525 1.93 9.80 -24.46
CA THR A 525 2.16 9.25 -23.11
C THR A 525 1.32 9.96 -22.08
N LEU A 526 1.31 11.29 -22.05
CA LEU A 526 0.52 12.07 -21.12
C LEU A 526 -0.98 11.99 -21.42
N PHE A 527 -1.39 11.99 -22.70
CA PHE A 527 -2.80 11.85 -23.07
C PHE A 527 -3.41 10.52 -22.60
N ARG A 528 -2.62 9.45 -22.50
CA ARG A 528 -3.06 8.19 -21.90
C ARG A 528 -3.58 8.40 -20.47
N SER A 529 -2.98 9.31 -19.72
CA SER A 529 -3.36 9.62 -18.34
C SER A 529 -4.50 10.64 -18.21
N VAL A 530 -4.92 11.26 -19.32
CA VAL A 530 -6.08 12.16 -19.35
C VAL A 530 -7.37 11.36 -19.14
N ARG A 531 -8.19 11.80 -18.17
CA ARG A 531 -9.47 11.20 -17.83
C ARG A 531 -10.46 11.29 -19.00
N PRO A 532 -11.22 10.24 -19.33
CA PRO A 532 -12.38 10.33 -20.20
C PRO A 532 -13.44 11.33 -19.69
N TYR A 533 -14.36 11.69 -20.54
CA TYR A 533 -15.48 12.60 -20.24
C TYR A 533 -15.01 14.00 -19.79
N GLY A 534 -14.21 14.64 -20.62
CA GLY A 534 -13.83 16.06 -20.50
C GLY A 534 -12.46 16.35 -19.93
N GLY A 535 -11.67 15.34 -19.56
CA GLY A 535 -10.27 15.54 -19.18
C GLY A 535 -9.44 16.15 -20.32
N ARG A 536 -8.38 16.87 -19.97
CA ARG A 536 -7.62 17.65 -20.95
C ARG A 536 -6.13 17.75 -20.68
N LEU A 537 -5.36 17.81 -21.75
CA LEU A 537 -3.94 18.11 -21.76
C LEU A 537 -3.78 19.52 -22.33
N CYS A 538 -3.25 20.45 -21.53
CA CYS A 538 -3.22 21.88 -21.80
C CYS A 538 -1.80 22.41 -22.02
N PHE A 539 -1.67 23.33 -22.96
CA PHE A 539 -0.44 24.07 -23.25
C PHE A 539 -0.74 25.55 -23.45
N THR A 540 0.24 26.40 -23.27
CA THR A 540 0.14 27.76 -23.83
C THR A 540 0.09 27.67 -25.36
N ALA A 541 -0.60 28.61 -26.03
CA ALA A 541 -0.67 28.65 -27.52
C ALA A 541 0.73 28.72 -28.14
N LYS A 542 1.69 29.36 -27.47
CA LYS A 542 3.10 29.47 -27.87
C LYS A 542 3.81 28.11 -27.87
N ASN A 543 3.45 27.27 -26.92
CA ASN A 543 4.07 25.95 -26.71
C ASN A 543 3.26 24.81 -27.35
N ARG A 544 2.36 25.14 -28.27
CA ARG A 544 1.55 24.13 -28.95
C ARG A 544 2.44 23.16 -29.74
N PRO A 545 2.37 21.86 -29.41
CA PRO A 545 3.07 20.84 -30.21
C PRO A 545 2.41 20.61 -31.56
N GLY A 546 3.20 20.23 -32.54
CA GLY A 546 2.72 19.72 -33.84
C GLY A 546 2.21 18.29 -33.67
N ILE A 547 0.92 18.10 -33.34
CA ILE A 547 0.36 16.78 -33.01
C ILE A 547 -0.56 16.30 -34.12
N ASN A 548 -0.40 15.05 -34.51
CA ASN A 548 -1.39 14.30 -35.26
C ASN A 548 -2.46 13.75 -34.30
N LEU A 549 -3.65 14.33 -34.27
CA LEU A 549 -4.77 13.88 -33.44
C LEU A 549 -5.25 12.46 -33.79
N GLY A 550 -5.01 11.99 -35.01
CA GLY A 550 -5.35 10.62 -35.41
C GLY A 550 -4.66 9.55 -34.56
N ASP A 551 -3.54 9.88 -33.92
CA ASP A 551 -2.81 9.01 -33.01
C ASP A 551 -3.34 9.04 -31.56
N LEU A 552 -4.32 9.88 -31.28
CA LEU A 552 -4.91 10.09 -29.95
C LEU A 552 -6.42 9.76 -29.98
N PRO A 553 -6.82 8.50 -29.77
CA PRO A 553 -8.21 8.10 -29.87
C PRO A 553 -9.14 8.91 -28.95
N GLY A 554 -10.20 9.48 -29.53
CA GLY A 554 -11.17 10.29 -28.80
C GLY A 554 -10.70 11.70 -28.45
N ALA A 555 -9.61 12.19 -29.08
CA ALA A 555 -9.07 13.52 -28.83
C ALA A 555 -9.75 14.60 -29.71
N GLU A 556 -10.05 15.73 -29.10
CA GLU A 556 -10.52 16.94 -29.72
C GLU A 556 -9.60 18.11 -29.39
N LEU A 557 -9.32 18.98 -30.35
CA LEU A 557 -8.55 20.20 -30.12
C LEU A 557 -9.48 21.35 -29.76
N ARG A 558 -9.20 22.05 -28.67
CA ARG A 558 -9.94 23.26 -28.26
C ARG A 558 -8.99 24.40 -27.95
N HIS A 559 -9.41 25.62 -28.29
CA HIS A 559 -8.65 26.85 -28.09
C HIS A 559 -9.40 27.77 -27.13
N ALA A 560 -8.71 28.38 -26.19
CA ALA A 560 -9.27 29.32 -25.22
C ALA A 560 -8.19 30.29 -24.68
N ALA A 561 -8.41 31.59 -24.83
CA ALA A 561 -7.64 32.64 -24.12
C ALA A 561 -6.11 32.43 -24.09
N GLY A 562 -5.49 32.17 -25.25
CA GLY A 562 -4.03 31.94 -25.37
C GLY A 562 -3.55 30.55 -24.97
N PHE A 563 -4.48 29.61 -24.78
CA PHE A 563 -4.20 28.20 -24.47
C PHE A 563 -4.76 27.27 -25.55
N VAL A 564 -4.14 26.11 -25.64
CA VAL A 564 -4.60 25.00 -26.48
C VAL A 564 -4.78 23.78 -25.59
N SER A 565 -5.89 23.11 -25.74
CA SER A 565 -6.21 21.89 -24.99
C SER A 565 -6.51 20.72 -25.92
N ILE A 566 -5.93 19.57 -25.68
CA ILE A 566 -6.32 18.29 -26.26
C ILE A 566 -7.28 17.65 -25.26
N VAL A 567 -8.56 17.57 -25.61
CA VAL A 567 -9.63 17.14 -24.72
C VAL A 567 -10.06 15.72 -25.09
N ARG A 568 -10.21 14.87 -24.11
CA ARG A 568 -10.90 13.58 -24.23
C ARG A 568 -12.38 13.79 -23.92
N ALA A 569 -13.17 14.15 -24.92
CA ALA A 569 -14.52 14.68 -24.73
C ALA A 569 -15.53 13.64 -24.24
N GLY A 570 -15.44 12.40 -24.67
CA GLY A 570 -16.42 11.34 -24.39
C GLY A 570 -15.82 10.09 -23.77
N ALA A 571 -16.54 8.99 -23.94
CA ALA A 571 -16.12 7.66 -23.56
C ALA A 571 -14.84 7.21 -24.26
N LEU A 572 -14.13 6.29 -23.70
CA LEU A 572 -13.10 5.54 -24.42
C LEU A 572 -13.77 4.74 -25.55
N PRO A 573 -13.21 4.74 -26.77
CA PRO A 573 -13.76 3.96 -27.87
C PRO A 573 -13.83 2.47 -27.53
N GLY A 574 -15.04 1.90 -27.51
CA GLY A 574 -15.29 0.51 -27.14
C GLY A 574 -15.66 0.28 -25.66
N ALA A 575 -15.62 1.32 -24.84
CA ALA A 575 -16.16 1.25 -23.47
C ALA A 575 -17.69 1.30 -23.45
N THR A 576 -18.28 0.71 -22.42
CA THR A 576 -19.73 0.76 -22.18
C THR A 576 -20.02 1.12 -20.73
N ASP A 577 -21.20 1.73 -20.52
CA ASP A 577 -21.73 1.98 -19.19
C ASP A 577 -22.35 0.69 -18.59
N TYR A 578 -22.60 0.72 -17.26
CA TYR A 578 -23.32 -0.34 -16.56
C TYR A 578 -24.50 0.23 -15.78
N LEU A 579 -25.72 -0.01 -16.27
CA LEU A 579 -26.96 0.51 -15.67
C LEU A 579 -27.73 -0.53 -14.86
N GLY A 580 -27.07 -1.62 -14.44
CA GLY A 580 -27.67 -2.68 -13.64
C GLY A 580 -28.08 -3.92 -14.45
N ASP A 581 -28.00 -3.87 -15.77
CA ASP A 581 -28.28 -5.01 -16.65
C ASP A 581 -26.95 -5.54 -17.23
N TRP A 582 -26.41 -6.59 -16.61
CA TRP A 582 -25.17 -7.22 -17.04
C TRP A 582 -25.26 -7.79 -18.47
N ALA A 583 -26.44 -8.25 -18.89
CA ALA A 583 -26.62 -8.84 -20.21
C ALA A 583 -26.48 -7.81 -21.36
N LYS A 584 -26.61 -6.52 -21.03
CA LYS A 584 -26.47 -5.42 -22.01
C LYS A 584 -25.09 -4.74 -21.95
N SER A 585 -24.30 -4.97 -20.90
CA SER A 585 -22.97 -4.39 -20.78
C SER A 585 -21.95 -5.24 -21.55
N ARG A 586 -21.23 -4.60 -22.48
CA ARG A 586 -20.26 -5.26 -23.38
C ARG A 586 -19.01 -4.37 -23.54
N ASP A 587 -18.29 -4.16 -22.43
CA ASP A 587 -17.07 -3.36 -22.45
C ASP A 587 -15.94 -4.11 -23.15
N ALA A 588 -15.60 -3.69 -24.36
CA ALA A 588 -14.60 -4.35 -25.18
C ALA A 588 -13.15 -4.03 -24.76
N LEU A 589 -12.96 -3.04 -23.91
CA LEU A 589 -11.64 -2.60 -23.47
C LEU A 589 -11.09 -3.41 -22.29
N VAL A 590 -11.98 -3.96 -21.46
CA VAL A 590 -11.56 -4.72 -20.28
C VAL A 590 -11.24 -6.16 -20.68
N LYS A 591 -9.94 -6.44 -20.81
CA LYS A 591 -9.40 -7.75 -21.19
C LYS A 591 -8.02 -7.97 -20.57
N ALA A 592 -7.65 -9.21 -20.34
CA ALA A 592 -6.33 -9.55 -19.82
C ALA A 592 -5.17 -9.17 -20.78
N PRO A 593 -3.98 -8.84 -20.26
CA PRO A 593 -3.64 -8.74 -18.86
C PRO A 593 -4.22 -7.48 -18.19
N LEU A 594 -4.58 -7.60 -16.92
CA LEU A 594 -5.10 -6.48 -16.13
C LEU A 594 -4.11 -6.08 -15.04
N GLY A 595 -3.91 -4.79 -14.84
CA GLY A 595 -3.12 -4.22 -13.75
C GLY A 595 -3.94 -3.31 -12.85
N VAL A 596 -3.52 -3.16 -11.60
CA VAL A 596 -4.18 -2.26 -10.65
C VAL A 596 -4.05 -0.82 -11.10
N LEU A 597 -5.18 -0.12 -11.18
CA LEU A 597 -5.30 1.30 -11.48
C LEU A 597 -5.37 2.11 -10.18
N TRP A 598 -6.26 1.71 -9.28
CA TRP A 598 -6.39 2.30 -7.96
C TRP A 598 -7.01 1.32 -6.95
N PHE A 599 -6.81 1.59 -5.66
CA PHE A 599 -7.51 0.94 -4.56
C PHE A 599 -7.75 1.91 -3.40
N ASP A 600 -8.90 1.76 -2.73
CA ASP A 600 -9.32 2.59 -1.61
C ASP A 600 -10.46 1.95 -0.82
N ASP A 601 -10.58 2.20 0.48
CA ASP A 601 -11.65 1.71 1.32
C ASP A 601 -12.61 2.80 1.84
N THR A 602 -12.57 3.98 1.23
CA THR A 602 -13.38 5.14 1.62
C THR A 602 -14.88 4.87 1.53
N VAL A 603 -15.32 4.16 0.48
CA VAL A 603 -16.73 3.83 0.27
C VAL A 603 -16.96 2.35 0.56
N GLY A 604 -17.29 2.04 1.81
CA GLY A 604 -17.70 0.70 2.21
C GLY A 604 -19.19 0.46 1.91
N LEU A 605 -19.50 -0.71 1.36
CA LEU A 605 -20.86 -1.15 1.10
C LEU A 605 -21.17 -2.38 1.95
N PHE A 606 -22.42 -2.47 2.40
CA PHE A 606 -22.88 -3.67 3.07
C PHE A 606 -22.83 -4.86 2.10
N LYS A 607 -22.42 -6.01 2.58
CA LYS A 607 -22.16 -7.24 1.79
C LYS A 607 -23.29 -7.71 0.85
N ARG A 608 -24.51 -7.21 1.03
CA ARG A 608 -25.69 -7.51 0.23
C ARG A 608 -26.34 -6.24 -0.33
N SER A 609 -25.61 -5.15 -0.40
CA SER A 609 -26.09 -3.96 -1.13
C SER A 609 -26.24 -4.29 -2.62
N PRO A 610 -27.09 -3.55 -3.34
CA PRO A 610 -27.21 -3.73 -4.79
C PRO A 610 -25.89 -3.43 -5.49
N GLN A 611 -25.74 -3.99 -6.68
CA GLN A 611 -24.64 -3.62 -7.55
C GLN A 611 -24.73 -2.12 -7.87
N PRO A 612 -23.59 -1.41 -7.88
CA PRO A 612 -23.57 -0.02 -8.30
C PRO A 612 -23.91 0.12 -9.79
N ARG A 613 -24.34 1.30 -10.18
CA ARG A 613 -24.52 1.72 -11.57
C ARG A 613 -23.40 2.61 -11.99
N ILE A 614 -22.95 2.48 -13.22
CA ILE A 614 -21.81 3.19 -13.77
C ILE A 614 -22.22 3.89 -15.05
N LEU A 615 -22.07 5.22 -15.09
CA LEU A 615 -22.42 6.06 -16.22
C LEU A 615 -21.40 7.19 -16.36
N ASN A 616 -20.87 7.37 -17.56
CA ASN A 616 -19.95 8.48 -17.89
C ASN A 616 -18.76 8.61 -16.94
N GLY A 617 -18.16 7.48 -16.53
CA GLY A 617 -17.01 7.47 -15.62
C GLY A 617 -17.36 7.73 -14.16
N VAL A 618 -18.64 7.71 -13.80
CA VAL A 618 -19.14 7.87 -12.42
C VAL A 618 -19.84 6.61 -11.96
N MET A 619 -19.44 6.08 -10.82
CA MET A 619 -20.09 4.96 -10.15
C MET A 619 -20.99 5.45 -9.04
N ALA A 620 -22.29 5.13 -9.13
CA ALA A 620 -23.29 5.42 -8.11
C ALA A 620 -23.57 4.17 -7.26
N SER A 621 -23.25 4.22 -5.99
CA SER A 621 -23.35 3.13 -5.03
C SER A 621 -24.37 3.43 -3.95
N HIS A 622 -25.25 2.48 -3.66
CA HIS A 622 -26.23 2.58 -2.59
C HIS A 622 -25.93 1.55 -1.50
N LYS A 623 -25.82 2.03 -0.27
CA LYS A 623 -25.63 1.16 0.88
C LYS A 623 -26.99 0.71 1.41
N LYS A 624 -27.10 -0.57 1.64
CA LYS A 624 -28.27 -1.16 2.30
C LYS A 624 -28.12 -0.99 3.82
N ARG A 625 -29.13 -0.44 4.48
CA ARG A 625 -29.17 -0.30 5.94
C ARG A 625 -30.47 -0.88 6.52
N TRP A 626 -30.36 -1.43 7.72
CA TRP A 626 -31.53 -1.81 8.50
C TRP A 626 -32.32 -0.57 8.93
N ILE A 627 -33.64 -0.75 9.09
CA ILE A 627 -34.51 0.23 9.74
C ILE A 627 -34.47 -0.08 11.24
N GLU A 628 -34.24 0.92 12.11
CA GLU A 628 -33.98 0.75 13.54
C GLU A 628 -35.15 0.14 14.33
N ASP A 629 -36.39 0.38 13.90
CA ASP A 629 -37.62 -0.10 14.59
C ASP A 629 -38.10 -1.49 14.14
N PHE A 630 -37.21 -2.33 13.73
CA PHE A 630 -37.50 -3.54 13.02
C PHE A 630 -37.81 -4.75 13.90
N ASP A 631 -38.92 -5.45 13.65
CA ASP A 631 -39.14 -6.80 14.15
C ASP A 631 -38.35 -7.85 13.34
N LYS A 632 -37.31 -8.35 13.98
CA LYS A 632 -36.30 -9.28 13.45
C LYS A 632 -36.91 -10.57 12.84
N ARG A 633 -38.17 -10.86 13.07
CA ARG A 633 -38.88 -12.06 12.61
C ARG A 633 -39.53 -11.93 11.21
N ALA A 634 -39.61 -10.71 10.70
CA ALA A 634 -40.34 -10.44 9.45
C ALA A 634 -39.51 -10.57 8.15
N GLY A 635 -38.44 -11.32 8.14
CA GLY A 635 -37.87 -11.90 6.92
C GLY A 635 -37.47 -10.97 5.79
N GLY A 636 -36.84 -9.81 6.06
CA GLY A 636 -36.03 -9.14 5.03
C GLY A 636 -36.66 -8.02 4.22
N LYS A 637 -37.84 -7.55 4.56
CA LYS A 637 -38.49 -6.42 3.86
C LYS A 637 -38.12 -5.02 4.38
N ASP A 638 -37.31 -4.93 5.41
CA ASP A 638 -37.13 -3.74 6.22
C ASP A 638 -35.78 -3.08 6.09
N TYR A 639 -35.20 -3.23 4.93
CA TYR A 639 -34.02 -2.47 4.56
C TYR A 639 -34.40 -1.20 3.83
N ARG A 640 -33.64 -0.13 4.08
CA ARG A 640 -33.65 1.06 3.24
C ARG A 640 -32.32 1.20 2.51
N LEU A 641 -32.37 1.79 1.33
CA LEU A 641 -31.17 2.23 0.65
C LEU A 641 -30.80 3.63 1.14
N THR A 642 -29.52 3.85 1.40
CA THR A 642 -28.99 5.21 1.60
C THR A 642 -29.07 6.00 0.30
N PRO A 643 -29.02 7.33 0.33
CA PRO A 643 -28.69 8.12 -0.85
C PRO A 643 -27.44 7.58 -1.54
N ALA A 644 -27.37 7.71 -2.86
CA ALA A 644 -26.23 7.27 -3.63
C ALA A 644 -24.95 8.02 -3.21
N ILE A 645 -23.86 7.28 -3.11
CA ILE A 645 -22.51 7.81 -3.02
C ILE A 645 -21.92 7.69 -4.42
N TYR A 646 -21.42 8.80 -4.93
CA TYR A 646 -20.85 8.89 -6.27
C TYR A 646 -19.34 8.87 -6.20
N THR A 647 -18.70 8.01 -6.97
CA THR A 647 -17.25 7.91 -7.06
C THR A 647 -16.78 7.91 -8.51
N ASP A 648 -15.60 8.43 -8.74
CA ASP A 648 -14.94 8.38 -10.04
C ASP A 648 -14.39 6.96 -10.28
N VAL A 649 -14.74 6.32 -11.38
CA VAL A 649 -14.29 4.95 -11.69
C VAL A 649 -12.78 4.85 -11.97
N TYR A 650 -12.13 5.96 -12.31
CA TYR A 650 -10.71 6.00 -12.67
C TYR A 650 -9.78 6.31 -11.49
N THR A 651 -10.34 6.83 -10.38
CA THR A 651 -9.55 7.26 -9.23
C THR A 651 -10.07 6.78 -7.88
N GLY A 652 -11.31 6.27 -7.83
CA GLY A 652 -12.00 5.94 -6.58
C GLY A 652 -12.44 7.14 -5.74
N THR A 653 -12.13 8.37 -6.18
CA THR A 653 -12.43 9.61 -5.44
C THR A 653 -13.94 9.82 -5.31
N VAL A 654 -14.39 10.18 -4.11
CA VAL A 654 -15.78 10.58 -3.87
C VAL A 654 -16.04 11.93 -4.56
N LEU A 655 -17.10 11.99 -5.34
CA LEU A 655 -17.48 13.15 -6.14
C LEU A 655 -18.57 13.98 -5.46
N GLY A 656 -18.45 15.28 -5.55
CA GLY A 656 -19.43 16.23 -5.09
C GLY A 656 -20.64 16.38 -6.02
N GLU A 657 -21.58 17.24 -5.63
CA GLU A 657 -22.80 17.48 -6.43
C GLU A 657 -22.49 18.10 -7.79
N SER A 658 -21.60 19.10 -7.83
CA SER A 658 -21.20 19.77 -9.07
C SER A 658 -20.56 18.82 -10.11
N ASP A 659 -19.84 17.78 -9.63
CA ASP A 659 -19.19 16.83 -10.52
C ASP A 659 -20.12 15.71 -11.00
N THR A 660 -21.34 15.63 -10.48
CA THR A 660 -22.27 14.50 -10.71
C THR A 660 -23.66 14.93 -11.16
N GLU A 661 -23.91 16.21 -11.40
CA GLU A 661 -25.24 16.76 -11.68
C GLU A 661 -25.92 16.05 -12.88
N ASP A 662 -25.21 15.86 -13.98
CA ASP A 662 -25.73 15.21 -15.18
C ASP A 662 -26.05 13.74 -14.96
N VAL A 663 -25.17 13.04 -14.21
CA VAL A 663 -25.36 11.63 -13.89
C VAL A 663 -26.55 11.44 -12.95
N ARG A 664 -26.72 12.31 -11.94
CA ARG A 664 -27.85 12.27 -11.00
C ARG A 664 -29.22 12.41 -11.67
N LYS A 665 -29.30 13.19 -12.76
CA LYS A 665 -30.54 13.40 -13.53
C LYS A 665 -30.97 12.16 -14.31
N VAL A 666 -30.02 11.36 -14.77
CA VAL A 666 -30.25 10.25 -15.70
C VAL A 666 -30.35 8.90 -14.99
N LEU A 667 -29.57 8.69 -13.92
CA LEU A 667 -29.56 7.42 -13.21
C LEU A 667 -30.88 7.23 -12.43
N PRO A 668 -31.69 6.21 -12.75
CA PRO A 668 -32.89 5.91 -12.00
C PRO A 668 -32.51 5.49 -10.58
N LYS A 669 -33.32 5.91 -9.58
CA LYS A 669 -33.20 5.40 -8.22
C LYS A 669 -33.44 3.90 -8.26
N PRO A 670 -32.57 3.07 -7.67
CA PRO A 670 -32.81 1.65 -7.59
C PRO A 670 -34.08 1.41 -6.77
N ASP A 671 -34.93 0.51 -7.22
CA ASP A 671 -36.08 0.06 -6.45
C ASP A 671 -35.59 -0.85 -5.32
N LEU A 672 -36.19 -0.75 -4.14
CA LEU A 672 -35.89 -1.64 -3.01
C LEU A 672 -36.22 -3.10 -3.33
N GLU A 673 -37.20 -3.35 -4.22
CA GLU A 673 -37.56 -4.68 -4.67
C GLU A 673 -36.56 -5.28 -5.66
N GLU A 674 -35.88 -4.46 -6.48
CA GLU A 674 -34.76 -4.89 -7.34
C GLU A 674 -33.56 -5.37 -6.54
N VAL A 675 -33.54 -5.08 -5.25
CA VAL A 675 -32.37 -5.26 -4.37
C VAL A 675 -32.39 -6.61 -3.64
N GLN A 676 -33.38 -7.48 -3.90
CA GLN A 676 -33.45 -8.77 -3.24
C GLN A 676 -32.50 -9.78 -3.88
N PRO A 677 -31.39 -10.16 -3.18
CA PRO A 677 -30.38 -11.06 -3.75
C PRO A 677 -30.95 -12.45 -4.14
N SER A 678 -32.07 -12.85 -3.56
CA SER A 678 -32.68 -14.15 -3.81
C SER A 678 -33.41 -14.26 -5.14
N GLN A 679 -33.74 -13.17 -5.81
CA GLN A 679 -34.42 -13.14 -7.09
C GLN A 679 -33.48 -13.07 -8.30
N TYR A 680 -32.26 -12.64 -8.09
CA TYR A 680 -31.28 -12.53 -9.16
C TYR A 680 -30.33 -13.73 -9.15
N ARG A 681 -30.83 -14.84 -9.61
CA ARG A 681 -30.00 -15.89 -10.17
C ARG A 681 -30.04 -15.72 -11.66
N PRO A 682 -28.90 -15.33 -12.30
CA PRO A 682 -28.85 -15.44 -13.74
C PRO A 682 -29.23 -16.89 -14.09
N PRO A 683 -30.12 -17.12 -15.04
CA PRO A 683 -30.43 -18.47 -15.45
C PRO A 683 -29.11 -19.13 -15.80
N SER A 684 -28.73 -20.14 -15.05
CA SER A 684 -27.72 -21.17 -15.28
C SER A 684 -26.66 -20.92 -16.37
N GLN A 685 -26.12 -19.71 -16.46
CA GLN A 685 -24.96 -19.47 -17.34
C GLN A 685 -23.75 -20.31 -16.93
N ILE A 686 -23.71 -20.73 -15.67
CA ILE A 686 -22.76 -21.73 -15.19
C ILE A 686 -23.00 -23.10 -15.83
N ASP A 687 -24.28 -23.51 -16.04
CA ASP A 687 -24.58 -24.78 -16.65
C ASP A 687 -24.26 -24.78 -18.15
N HIS A 688 -24.33 -23.64 -18.82
CA HIS A 688 -23.85 -23.48 -20.18
C HIS A 688 -22.31 -23.49 -20.28
N TRP A 689 -21.64 -23.10 -19.23
CA TRP A 689 -20.19 -23.06 -19.20
C TRP A 689 -19.57 -24.40 -18.80
N ALA A 690 -20.19 -25.12 -17.90
CA ALA A 690 -19.67 -26.38 -17.40
C ALA A 690 -19.54 -27.48 -18.47
N PRO A 691 -20.48 -27.64 -19.41
CA PRO A 691 -20.36 -28.63 -20.48
C PRO A 691 -19.30 -28.26 -21.53
N ASP A 692 -19.15 -26.97 -21.84
CA ASP A 692 -18.24 -26.47 -22.86
C ASP A 692 -16.87 -26.09 -22.30
N ALA A 693 -16.70 -26.33 -21.03
CA ALA A 693 -15.45 -26.02 -20.36
C ALA A 693 -14.32 -26.85 -20.99
N PRO A 694 -13.23 -26.21 -21.49
CA PRO A 694 -12.08 -26.93 -22.02
C PRO A 694 -11.58 -27.94 -20.99
N GLN A 695 -11.21 -29.10 -21.47
CA GLN A 695 -10.77 -30.23 -20.66
C GLN A 695 -9.62 -29.88 -19.71
N PRO A 696 -9.43 -30.60 -18.61
CA PRO A 696 -8.29 -30.38 -17.71
C PRO A 696 -6.97 -30.30 -18.46
N GLY A 697 -6.17 -29.34 -18.11
CA GLY A 697 -4.87 -29.07 -18.74
C GLY A 697 -4.22 -27.90 -18.04
N THR A 698 -3.14 -27.44 -18.59
CA THR A 698 -2.47 -26.21 -18.17
C THR A 698 -2.86 -25.04 -19.05
N ARG A 699 -2.75 -23.84 -18.54
CA ARG A 699 -2.82 -22.57 -19.24
C ARG A 699 -1.68 -21.66 -18.78
N VAL A 700 -1.33 -20.72 -19.61
CA VAL A 700 -0.48 -19.61 -19.16
C VAL A 700 -1.37 -18.58 -18.47
N ASN A 701 -1.10 -18.28 -17.20
CA ASN A 701 -1.80 -17.23 -16.49
C ASN A 701 -1.43 -15.87 -17.07
N PRO A 702 -2.37 -15.10 -17.62
CA PRO A 702 -2.06 -13.81 -18.25
C PRO A 702 -1.65 -12.73 -17.26
N LEU A 703 -1.81 -12.94 -15.94
CA LEU A 703 -1.33 -12.02 -14.92
C LEU A 703 0.14 -12.25 -14.56
N ASN A 704 0.69 -13.42 -14.80
CA ASN A 704 2.03 -13.77 -14.33
C ASN A 704 2.88 -14.58 -15.30
N GLY A 705 2.36 -14.89 -16.48
CA GLY A 705 3.07 -15.64 -17.51
C GLY A 705 3.41 -17.11 -17.18
N LYS A 706 2.87 -17.67 -16.08
CA LYS A 706 3.18 -19.03 -15.65
C LYS A 706 2.18 -20.04 -16.16
N GLU A 707 2.65 -21.24 -16.38
CA GLU A 707 1.78 -22.39 -16.50
C GLU A 707 1.13 -22.73 -15.15
N GLU A 708 -0.18 -22.88 -15.16
CA GLU A 708 -0.96 -23.29 -14.01
C GLU A 708 -2.06 -24.27 -14.44
N PRO A 709 -2.60 -25.07 -13.53
CA PRO A 709 -3.73 -25.93 -13.84
C PRO A 709 -4.90 -25.11 -14.37
N ARG A 710 -5.46 -25.53 -15.50
CA ARG A 710 -6.68 -24.98 -16.04
C ARG A 710 -7.85 -25.32 -15.11
N ARG A 711 -8.46 -24.31 -14.50
CA ARG A 711 -9.58 -24.51 -13.57
C ARG A 711 -10.77 -23.67 -14.01
N PHE A 712 -11.92 -24.28 -13.99
CA PHE A 712 -13.16 -23.64 -14.39
C PHE A 712 -13.82 -22.98 -13.22
N PRO A 713 -14.60 -21.89 -13.51
CA PRO A 713 -15.28 -21.17 -12.48
C PRO A 713 -16.29 -22.07 -11.77
N LYS A 714 -15.91 -22.53 -10.59
CA LYS A 714 -16.94 -22.86 -9.64
C LYS A 714 -17.42 -21.51 -9.10
N SER A 715 -18.57 -21.04 -9.58
CA SER A 715 -19.21 -19.89 -8.98
C SER A 715 -19.44 -20.19 -7.51
N TYR A 716 -18.79 -19.38 -6.69
CA TYR A 716 -18.94 -19.51 -5.25
C TYR A 716 -19.51 -18.21 -4.70
N GLY A 717 -20.70 -18.26 -4.18
CA GLY A 717 -21.42 -17.11 -3.64
C GLY A 717 -22.94 -17.33 -3.71
N CYS A 718 -23.67 -16.33 -3.21
CA CYS A 718 -25.14 -16.37 -3.24
C CYS A 718 -25.69 -16.16 -4.65
N ASP A 719 -24.93 -15.46 -5.50
CA ASP A 719 -25.25 -15.18 -6.89
C ASP A 719 -24.19 -15.85 -7.78
N GLY A 720 -24.58 -16.28 -8.94
CA GLY A 720 -23.74 -16.94 -9.92
C GLY A 720 -22.62 -16.03 -10.48
N GLY A 721 -22.03 -16.43 -11.60
CA GLY A 721 -21.21 -15.58 -12.42
C GLY A 721 -22.04 -14.73 -13.38
N PHE A 722 -21.45 -13.67 -13.92
CA PHE A 722 -22.08 -12.78 -14.90
C PHE A 722 -21.29 -12.78 -16.20
N ASP A 723 -21.97 -12.92 -17.31
CA ASP A 723 -21.39 -12.92 -18.65
C ASP A 723 -21.52 -11.54 -19.29
N TYR A 724 -20.40 -10.82 -19.37
CA TYR A 724 -20.30 -9.51 -20.00
C TYR A 724 -19.82 -9.58 -21.46
N GLY A 725 -19.96 -10.74 -22.10
CA GLY A 725 -19.52 -10.93 -23.48
C GLY A 725 -18.10 -11.44 -23.61
N ASN A 726 -17.09 -10.59 -23.52
CA ASN A 726 -15.68 -10.97 -23.53
C ASN A 726 -15.19 -11.50 -22.16
N LEU A 727 -15.80 -11.03 -21.07
CA LEU A 727 -15.47 -11.47 -19.72
C LEU A 727 -16.63 -12.21 -19.06
N PHE A 728 -16.30 -13.28 -18.37
CA PHE A 728 -17.18 -13.88 -17.38
C PHE A 728 -16.61 -13.58 -15.99
N THR A 729 -17.38 -12.94 -15.14
CA THR A 729 -16.93 -12.55 -13.80
C THR A 729 -17.61 -13.38 -12.72
N MET A 730 -16.91 -13.60 -11.62
CA MET A 730 -17.38 -14.45 -10.54
C MET A 730 -16.73 -14.11 -9.21
N ARG A 731 -17.26 -14.66 -8.15
CA ARG A 731 -16.67 -14.52 -6.83
C ARG A 731 -15.61 -15.57 -6.54
N SER A 732 -15.73 -16.80 -6.95
CA SER A 732 -14.74 -17.91 -6.91
C SER A 732 -13.70 -17.87 -5.76
N GLY A 733 -14.15 -17.79 -4.50
CA GLY A 733 -13.24 -17.70 -3.34
C GLY A 733 -12.65 -16.31 -3.12
N THR A 734 -12.27 -15.64 -4.18
CA THR A 734 -11.90 -14.23 -4.27
C THR A 734 -12.68 -13.60 -5.44
N ALA A 735 -12.53 -12.30 -5.65
CA ALA A 735 -12.93 -11.73 -6.93
C ALA A 735 -12.17 -12.44 -8.06
N ALA A 736 -12.87 -12.81 -9.12
CA ALA A 736 -12.26 -13.53 -10.24
C ALA A 736 -12.96 -13.24 -11.56
N PHE A 737 -12.25 -13.49 -12.65
CA PHE A 737 -12.82 -13.39 -13.99
C PHE A 737 -12.23 -14.46 -14.91
N TYR A 738 -12.90 -14.68 -16.01
CA TYR A 738 -12.43 -15.49 -17.13
C TYR A 738 -12.52 -14.64 -18.39
N ASP A 739 -11.38 -14.44 -19.05
CA ASP A 739 -11.32 -13.77 -20.33
C ASP A 739 -11.61 -14.78 -21.45
N LYS A 740 -12.79 -14.68 -22.04
CA LYS A 740 -13.26 -15.58 -23.09
C LYS A 740 -12.49 -15.41 -24.39
N THR A 741 -11.94 -14.23 -24.63
CA THR A 741 -11.20 -13.92 -25.87
C THR A 741 -9.84 -14.60 -25.90
N GLN A 742 -9.30 -14.96 -24.74
CA GLN A 742 -8.01 -15.61 -24.59
C GLN A 742 -8.12 -17.01 -24.00
N GLU A 743 -9.34 -17.50 -23.75
CA GLU A 743 -9.57 -18.76 -23.04
C GLU A 743 -8.73 -18.86 -21.76
N SER A 744 -8.67 -17.77 -21.01
CA SER A 744 -7.70 -17.59 -19.93
C SER A 744 -7.83 -18.61 -18.78
N GLY A 745 -8.96 -19.30 -18.66
CA GLY A 745 -9.36 -19.96 -17.43
C GLY A 745 -9.67 -18.93 -16.34
N THR A 746 -9.91 -19.37 -15.11
CA THR A 746 -10.22 -18.48 -14.00
C THR A 746 -8.95 -17.74 -13.55
N ILE A 747 -9.01 -16.41 -13.55
CA ILE A 747 -7.98 -15.53 -13.01
C ILE A 747 -8.49 -14.99 -11.69
N ASN A 748 -7.83 -15.36 -10.59
CA ASN A 748 -8.19 -14.94 -9.26
C ASN A 748 -7.50 -13.60 -8.91
N ILE A 749 -8.27 -12.65 -8.42
CA ILE A 749 -7.81 -11.36 -7.90
C ILE A 749 -7.84 -11.48 -6.38
N SER A 750 -6.71 -11.91 -5.81
CA SER A 750 -6.60 -12.10 -4.37
C SER A 750 -6.58 -10.75 -3.65
N GLY A 751 -7.21 -10.70 -2.49
CA GLY A 751 -7.27 -9.52 -1.65
C GLY A 751 -8.69 -9.00 -1.44
N PRO A 752 -9.36 -8.47 -2.47
CA PRO A 752 -10.66 -7.85 -2.32
C PRO A 752 -11.78 -8.87 -2.20
N ARG A 753 -12.91 -8.39 -1.71
CA ARG A 753 -14.16 -9.15 -1.66
C ARG A 753 -15.23 -8.47 -2.50
N SER A 754 -15.73 -9.18 -3.48
CA SER A 754 -16.82 -8.71 -4.38
C SER A 754 -18.24 -8.81 -3.80
N GLY A 755 -18.37 -8.96 -2.48
CA GLY A 755 -19.67 -9.06 -1.81
C GLY A 755 -20.22 -10.49 -1.69
N CYS A 756 -21.45 -10.61 -1.15
CA CYS A 756 -22.23 -11.84 -1.28
C CYS A 756 -22.89 -11.91 -2.66
N THR A 757 -23.19 -10.77 -3.25
CA THR A 757 -23.49 -10.60 -4.66
C THR A 757 -22.19 -10.44 -5.43
N ASN A 758 -22.11 -11.01 -6.62
CA ASN A 758 -20.95 -10.80 -7.48
C ASN A 758 -20.99 -9.37 -8.04
N SER A 759 -20.04 -8.53 -7.64
CA SER A 759 -19.94 -7.15 -8.08
C SER A 759 -18.57 -6.88 -8.71
N VAL A 760 -18.17 -7.74 -9.64
CA VAL A 760 -16.99 -7.56 -10.50
C VAL A 760 -17.50 -7.08 -11.85
N ILE A 761 -17.41 -5.78 -12.12
CA ILE A 761 -18.15 -5.09 -13.18
C ILE A 761 -17.19 -4.44 -14.19
N PRO A 762 -17.11 -4.97 -15.43
CA PRO A 762 -16.42 -4.29 -16.53
C PRO A 762 -17.31 -3.15 -17.07
N ALA A 763 -16.84 -1.92 -16.90
CA ALA A 763 -17.52 -0.74 -17.43
C ALA A 763 -16.55 0.45 -17.53
N ASN A 764 -16.79 1.31 -18.52
CA ASN A 764 -16.01 2.50 -18.83
C ASN A 764 -14.50 2.22 -19.05
N GLY A 765 -14.18 1.03 -19.58
CA GLY A 765 -12.80 0.58 -19.82
C GLY A 765 -12.05 0.09 -18.60
N VAL A 766 -12.74 -0.13 -17.48
CA VAL A 766 -12.17 -0.52 -16.18
C VAL A 766 -12.92 -1.71 -15.60
N LEU A 767 -12.20 -2.67 -15.03
CA LEU A 767 -12.81 -3.71 -14.21
C LEU A 767 -12.97 -3.19 -12.79
N ASN A 768 -14.20 -2.89 -12.41
CA ASN A 768 -14.54 -2.31 -11.10
C ASN A 768 -14.86 -3.42 -10.10
N ILE A 769 -14.26 -3.37 -8.92
CA ILE A 769 -14.51 -4.26 -7.79
C ILE A 769 -14.82 -3.38 -6.57
N PRO A 770 -16.08 -2.99 -6.36
CA PRO A 770 -16.48 -2.17 -5.23
C PRO A 770 -16.26 -2.90 -3.89
N TYR A 771 -16.07 -2.13 -2.82
CA TYR A 771 -15.81 -2.65 -1.49
C TYR A 771 -17.10 -3.10 -0.78
N PHE A 772 -17.40 -4.39 -0.84
CA PHE A 772 -18.59 -5.01 -0.21
C PHE A 772 -18.22 -5.83 1.02
N TYR A 773 -17.71 -5.18 2.03
CA TYR A 773 -17.21 -5.87 3.22
C TYR A 773 -17.93 -5.52 4.51
N GLU A 774 -18.69 -4.44 4.58
CA GLU A 774 -19.43 -4.09 5.77
C GLU A 774 -20.39 -5.22 6.19
N GLY A 775 -20.46 -5.49 7.49
CA GLY A 775 -21.20 -6.63 8.04
C GLY A 775 -20.59 -8.01 7.74
N CYS A 776 -19.32 -8.07 7.29
CA CYS A 776 -18.60 -9.32 7.09
C CYS A 776 -17.37 -9.41 7.98
N THR A 777 -17.11 -10.63 8.48
CA THR A 777 -15.95 -10.92 9.34
C THR A 777 -14.94 -11.86 8.69
N CYS A 778 -15.17 -12.29 7.45
CA CYS A 778 -14.26 -13.19 6.76
C CYS A 778 -12.87 -12.54 6.60
N SER A 779 -11.82 -13.35 6.69
CA SER A 779 -10.42 -12.93 6.66
C SER A 779 -9.88 -12.78 5.24
N TYR A 780 -10.53 -11.97 4.41
CA TYR A 780 -9.92 -11.54 3.16
C TYR A 780 -8.75 -10.62 3.45
N PRO A 781 -7.59 -10.82 2.82
CA PRO A 781 -6.36 -10.11 3.20
C PRO A 781 -6.49 -8.60 3.08
N LEU A 782 -7.17 -8.10 2.06
CA LEU A 782 -7.26 -6.68 1.75
C LEU A 782 -8.70 -6.28 1.36
N PRO A 783 -9.60 -6.13 2.34
CA PRO A 783 -10.99 -5.74 2.11
C PRO A 783 -11.07 -4.25 1.74
N THR A 784 -10.96 -3.95 0.46
CA THR A 784 -10.98 -2.59 -0.12
C THR A 784 -11.66 -2.62 -1.49
N ALA A 785 -12.05 -1.46 -2.02
CA ALA A 785 -12.40 -1.30 -3.42
C ALA A 785 -11.12 -1.36 -4.28
N LEU A 786 -11.26 -1.85 -5.49
CA LEU A 786 -10.19 -2.04 -6.45
C LEU A 786 -10.70 -1.76 -7.85
N ALA A 787 -9.88 -1.13 -8.67
CA ALA A 787 -10.12 -1.03 -10.10
C ALA A 787 -8.89 -1.51 -10.89
N LEU A 788 -9.15 -2.27 -11.94
CA LEU A 788 -8.13 -2.81 -12.83
C LEU A 788 -8.33 -2.26 -14.25
N VAL A 789 -7.25 -2.07 -14.95
CA VAL A 789 -7.22 -1.60 -16.34
C VAL A 789 -6.40 -2.55 -17.19
N SER A 790 -6.78 -2.69 -18.47
CA SER A 790 -6.01 -3.48 -19.43
C SER A 790 -4.61 -2.92 -19.61
N MET A 791 -3.63 -3.80 -19.55
CA MET A 791 -2.21 -3.49 -19.68
C MET A 791 -1.70 -3.88 -21.07
N PRO A 792 -0.64 -3.22 -21.59
CA PRO A 792 0.00 -3.65 -22.82
C PRO A 792 0.48 -5.12 -22.76
N GLN A 793 0.54 -5.80 -23.90
CA GLN A 793 1.05 -7.18 -23.99
C GLN A 793 2.51 -7.33 -23.51
N THR A 794 3.28 -6.25 -23.56
CA THR A 794 4.66 -6.17 -23.06
C THR A 794 4.73 -5.86 -21.57
N PHE A 795 3.59 -5.82 -20.91
CA PHE A 795 3.52 -5.60 -19.47
C PHE A 795 4.23 -6.73 -18.71
N GLU A 796 5.22 -6.35 -17.89
CA GLU A 796 5.90 -7.29 -17.02
C GLU A 796 4.94 -7.74 -15.92
N GLN A 797 4.63 -9.01 -15.93
CA GLN A 797 3.75 -9.61 -14.94
C GLN A 797 4.59 -10.25 -13.86
N TRP A 798 4.57 -9.60 -12.71
CA TRP A 798 5.29 -10.02 -11.54
C TRP A 798 4.35 -10.62 -10.51
N ALA A 799 3.61 -11.63 -10.86
CA ALA A 799 3.15 -12.47 -9.80
C ALA A 799 4.33 -13.28 -9.29
N SER A 800 4.40 -13.40 -8.01
CA SER A 800 5.48 -14.04 -7.30
C SER A 800 5.87 -15.36 -7.95
N TRP A 801 7.09 -15.46 -8.29
CA TRP A 801 7.72 -16.64 -8.90
C TRP A 801 8.10 -17.67 -7.87
#